data_f0087818c845e79d19cfdcb4698e4dff
#
_entry.id   f0087818c845e79d19cfdcb4698e4dff
#
_cell.length_a   1.000
_cell.length_b   1.000
_cell.length_c   1.000
_cell.angle_alpha   90.00
_cell.angle_beta   90.00
_cell.angle_gamma   90.00
#
_symmetry.space_group_name_H-M   'P 1'
#
loop_
_entity.id
_entity.type
_entity.pdbx_description
1 polymer ?
#
loop_
_entity_poly.entity_id
_entity_poly.type
_entity_poly.pdbx_seq_one_letter_code
_entity_poly.pdbx_strand_id
1 'polypeptide(L)'
;MFRLSKLLEKLEDKLDARFKSWLARNKAKLPMRIPAVIVGWYFYGMFLNSLRLGIASTFHQTDEEIKSIWVLNPFKNWGAVFTGFGVVTTLVIVLIICLITKKGYIWFSGYKYTHDPRGFDILPDGTHGTSGFLTEKEMREFLELSPAGKAEGMILGKVKKHPDDPDAYALYAAHRMVAGDNNNLLCIGAPGSGKSRGFIIPFLMGCAKRGESAFITDAKGELFERLSPYFRQHGFYVKAVNFLDMEHSDGWNCLYGLDTQPQLVQTVANTIVQNTSGPKEANDFWSRAELNLLMALIHYVVNLRDANGNLLPIEQRGLGDVYRMIATESIEEINRRLAALPPEHPAKYPHGLFLKAKENLWGNIVIGLGNRLAVFQSRLVDKITRNHDVDLLLPGKRPCVYFVIISAQDSAYRFLSSLFFSLALPQLSNFARLQCPGGRLPVLTNFCLDEYCNIGYLDGVADSLNSIRGFNMSAQIVVQSLSQWQEKYPGKEWENQLATFDQTLYMGCNDLTSAKYISEKCGKVTISVLNNQMPMMPLFSPVYSSTRPYSQTRSNTQRDLMNPDEVLRLENRKCLALFKGHKPALLYKMTPEELPDYAGLTTCRVIDYIPEWRRKEAETAPQKRPQAPAQKEPSNIPKPPVKEKQPDRSEQPPAYDLAEDDEIGMVECTVDSILNQ
;
A
#
# COMPACT_ATOMS: atom_id res chain seq x y z
N MET A 1 -22.11 -8.85 -47.99
CA MET A 1 -23.36 -8.26 -47.49
C MET A 1 -23.60 -8.54 -45.97
N PHE A 2 -23.43 -9.74 -45.46
CA PHE A 2 -23.71 -10.07 -44.05
C PHE A 2 -22.85 -9.34 -43.00
N ARG A 3 -21.65 -8.90 -43.31
CA ARG A 3 -20.80 -8.13 -42.38
C ARG A 3 -21.20 -6.65 -42.30
N LEU A 4 -21.74 -6.09 -43.39
CA LEU A 4 -22.14 -4.68 -43.44
C LEU A 4 -23.44 -4.47 -42.67
N SER A 5 -24.42 -5.41 -42.77
CA SER A 5 -25.67 -5.37 -42.00
C SER A 5 -25.46 -5.45 -40.47
N LYS A 6 -24.59 -6.34 -39.99
CA LYS A 6 -24.22 -6.41 -38.59
C LYS A 6 -23.45 -5.18 -38.08
N LEU A 7 -22.74 -4.48 -38.96
CA LEU A 7 -22.04 -3.24 -38.59
C LEU A 7 -23.01 -2.06 -38.52
N LEU A 8 -24.01 -2.03 -39.41
CA LEU A 8 -25.08 -1.04 -39.37
C LEU A 8 -25.98 -1.24 -38.16
N GLU A 9 -26.37 -2.47 -37.85
CA GLU A 9 -27.15 -2.82 -36.65
C GLU A 9 -26.42 -2.41 -35.34
N LYS A 10 -25.11 -2.67 -35.22
CA LYS A 10 -24.30 -2.20 -34.09
C LYS A 10 -24.12 -0.68 -34.02
N LEU A 11 -24.15 0.01 -35.15
CA LEU A 11 -24.12 1.48 -35.21
C LEU A 11 -25.48 2.05 -34.80
N GLU A 12 -26.55 1.44 -35.23
CA GLU A 12 -27.92 1.80 -34.87
C GLU A 12 -28.17 1.63 -33.37
N ASP A 13 -27.78 0.49 -32.79
CA ASP A 13 -27.84 0.26 -31.33
C ASP A 13 -27.03 1.26 -30.51
N LYS A 14 -25.82 1.60 -30.99
CA LYS A 14 -24.97 2.61 -30.32
C LYS A 14 -25.52 4.02 -30.43
N LEU A 15 -26.13 4.38 -31.56
CA LEU A 15 -26.78 5.67 -31.77
C LEU A 15 -28.03 5.79 -30.90
N ASP A 16 -28.82 4.73 -30.83
CA ASP A 16 -30.04 4.65 -30.00
C ASP A 16 -29.71 4.74 -28.50
N ALA A 17 -28.68 4.03 -28.02
CA ALA A 17 -28.25 4.11 -26.63
C ALA A 17 -27.71 5.50 -26.28
N ARG A 18 -26.95 6.14 -27.18
CA ARG A 18 -26.44 7.51 -27.02
C ARG A 18 -27.58 8.53 -27.03
N PHE A 19 -28.56 8.36 -27.92
CA PHE A 19 -29.72 9.24 -27.99
C PHE A 19 -30.58 9.13 -26.74
N LYS A 20 -30.89 7.92 -26.26
CA LYS A 20 -31.63 7.68 -25.02
C LYS A 20 -30.93 8.29 -23.80
N SER A 21 -29.59 8.12 -23.69
CA SER A 21 -28.82 8.71 -22.58
C SER A 21 -28.74 10.24 -22.66
N TRP A 22 -28.66 10.81 -23.88
CA TRP A 22 -28.71 12.25 -24.10
C TRP A 22 -30.10 12.82 -23.73
N LEU A 23 -31.18 12.13 -24.15
CA LEU A 23 -32.56 12.50 -23.86
C LEU A 23 -32.83 12.49 -22.36
N ALA A 24 -32.39 11.47 -21.64
CA ALA A 24 -32.55 11.38 -20.19
C ALA A 24 -31.84 12.56 -19.46
N ARG A 25 -30.63 12.92 -19.89
CA ARG A 25 -29.88 14.05 -19.30
C ARG A 25 -30.43 15.42 -19.61
N ASN A 26 -31.14 15.58 -20.73
CA ASN A 26 -31.63 16.87 -21.18
C ASN A 26 -33.16 17.03 -21.00
N LYS A 27 -33.85 16.03 -20.45
CA LYS A 27 -35.34 15.98 -20.34
C LYS A 27 -35.94 17.25 -19.69
N ALA A 28 -35.28 17.77 -18.65
CA ALA A 28 -35.73 18.99 -17.97
C ALA A 28 -35.54 20.29 -18.79
N LYS A 29 -34.55 20.32 -19.71
CA LYS A 29 -34.20 21.49 -20.52
C LYS A 29 -34.79 21.45 -21.95
N LEU A 30 -35.35 20.31 -22.33
CA LEU A 30 -35.90 20.09 -23.68
C LEU A 30 -37.08 21.02 -24.01
N PRO A 31 -38.05 21.24 -23.10
CA PRO A 31 -39.19 22.10 -23.39
C PRO A 31 -38.80 23.53 -23.73
N MET A 32 -37.71 24.03 -23.19
CA MET A 32 -37.22 25.38 -23.43
C MET A 32 -36.31 25.46 -24.67
N ARG A 33 -35.63 24.35 -25.05
CA ARG A 33 -34.74 24.32 -26.21
C ARG A 33 -35.44 24.08 -27.53
N ILE A 34 -36.50 23.29 -27.55
CA ILE A 34 -37.26 23.00 -28.78
C ILE A 34 -37.82 24.27 -29.43
N PRO A 35 -38.51 25.17 -28.72
CA PRO A 35 -39.00 26.44 -29.28
C PRO A 35 -37.83 27.29 -29.82
N ALA A 36 -36.72 27.37 -29.08
CA ALA A 36 -35.53 28.13 -29.51
C ALA A 36 -34.94 27.60 -30.81
N VAL A 37 -34.88 26.27 -30.98
CA VAL A 37 -34.44 25.64 -32.21
C VAL A 37 -35.36 25.92 -33.37
N ILE A 38 -36.67 25.83 -33.17
CA ILE A 38 -37.68 26.11 -34.21
C ILE A 38 -37.59 27.57 -34.67
N VAL A 39 -37.51 28.51 -33.72
CA VAL A 39 -37.32 29.92 -34.03
C VAL A 39 -36.01 30.19 -34.74
N GLY A 40 -34.91 29.59 -34.27
CA GLY A 40 -33.60 29.68 -34.92
C GLY A 40 -33.63 29.17 -36.35
N TRP A 41 -34.30 28.04 -36.60
CA TRP A 41 -34.47 27.47 -37.95
C TRP A 41 -35.27 28.40 -38.87
N TYR A 42 -36.31 29.01 -38.35
CA TYR A 42 -37.08 30.00 -39.12
C TYR A 42 -36.21 31.19 -39.56
N PHE A 43 -35.47 31.80 -38.62
CA PHE A 43 -34.58 32.92 -38.96
C PHE A 43 -33.44 32.52 -39.89
N TYR A 44 -32.88 31.32 -39.72
CA TYR A 44 -31.87 30.80 -40.64
C TYR A 44 -32.41 30.59 -42.05
N GLY A 45 -33.62 30.04 -42.17
CA GLY A 45 -34.28 29.90 -43.50
C GLY A 45 -34.63 31.26 -44.12
N MET A 46 -35.05 32.24 -43.32
CA MET A 46 -35.25 33.61 -43.78
C MET A 46 -33.96 34.22 -44.30
N PHE A 47 -32.83 34.03 -43.60
CA PHE A 47 -31.51 34.44 -44.07
C PHE A 47 -31.13 33.81 -45.41
N LEU A 48 -31.29 32.47 -45.56
CA LEU A 48 -31.02 31.77 -46.80
C LEU A 48 -31.84 32.27 -47.99
N ASN A 49 -33.12 32.51 -47.79
CA ASN A 49 -33.99 33.02 -48.82
C ASN A 49 -33.65 34.48 -49.21
N SER A 50 -33.35 35.29 -48.22
CA SER A 50 -32.92 36.69 -48.44
C SER A 50 -31.60 36.78 -49.14
N LEU A 51 -30.63 35.90 -48.77
CA LEU A 51 -29.33 35.79 -49.46
C LEU A 51 -29.51 35.34 -50.92
N ARG A 52 -30.36 34.37 -51.19
CA ARG A 52 -30.70 33.91 -52.56
C ARG A 52 -31.28 35.02 -53.40
N LEU A 53 -32.25 35.78 -52.87
CA LEU A 53 -32.86 36.90 -53.55
C LEU A 53 -31.87 38.04 -53.82
N GLY A 54 -31.03 38.37 -52.83
CA GLY A 54 -29.95 39.35 -52.96
C GLY A 54 -28.96 39.00 -54.06
N ILE A 55 -28.52 37.72 -54.12
CA ILE A 55 -27.64 37.26 -55.19
C ILE A 55 -28.36 37.31 -56.57
N ALA A 56 -29.62 36.85 -56.66
CA ALA A 56 -30.38 36.88 -57.86
C ALA A 56 -30.59 38.31 -58.38
N SER A 57 -30.82 39.27 -57.48
CA SER A 57 -30.96 40.69 -57.86
C SER A 57 -29.69 41.33 -58.35
N THR A 58 -28.53 40.81 -57.93
CA THR A 58 -27.21 41.35 -58.36
C THR A 58 -26.77 40.81 -59.72
N PHE A 59 -27.16 39.56 -60.06
CA PHE A 59 -26.73 38.89 -61.30
C PHE A 59 -27.75 38.85 -62.43
N HIS A 60 -29.03 39.05 -62.10
CA HIS A 60 -30.13 39.16 -63.10
C HIS A 60 -30.71 40.55 -62.98
N GLN A 61 -30.43 41.38 -63.99
CA GLN A 61 -31.18 42.61 -64.22
C GLN A 61 -32.58 42.23 -64.68
N THR A 62 -33.47 41.94 -63.76
CA THR A 62 -34.91 41.83 -64.05
C THR A 62 -35.58 43.08 -63.58
N ASP A 63 -36.29 43.76 -64.48
CA ASP A 63 -37.04 45.01 -64.26
C ASP A 63 -38.22 44.87 -63.28
N GLU A 64 -38.40 43.76 -62.61
CA GLU A 64 -39.38 43.58 -61.56
C GLU A 64 -38.84 44.16 -60.24
N GLU A 65 -39.48 45.24 -59.76
CA GLU A 65 -39.23 45.81 -58.44
C GLU A 65 -39.31 44.73 -57.36
N ILE A 66 -38.13 44.33 -56.82
CA ILE A 66 -38.07 43.48 -55.67
C ILE A 66 -38.58 44.28 -54.46
N LYS A 67 -39.90 44.18 -54.20
CA LYS A 67 -40.60 44.93 -53.13
C LYS A 67 -40.10 44.64 -51.72
N SER A 68 -39.43 43.51 -51.50
CA SER A 68 -38.81 43.18 -50.21
C SER A 68 -37.79 42.04 -50.33
N ILE A 69 -36.57 42.25 -49.86
CA ILE A 69 -35.53 41.21 -49.71
C ILE A 69 -35.88 40.21 -48.57
N TRP A 70 -36.78 40.62 -47.68
CA TRP A 70 -37.14 39.82 -46.52
C TRP A 70 -38.33 38.91 -46.81
N VAL A 71 -38.12 37.59 -46.76
CA VAL A 71 -39.17 36.58 -46.94
C VAL A 71 -39.73 36.19 -45.56
N LEU A 72 -40.96 36.64 -45.26
CA LEU A 72 -41.61 36.37 -43.94
C LEU A 72 -42.44 35.09 -43.92
N ASN A 73 -42.66 34.42 -45.06
CA ASN A 73 -43.49 33.22 -45.12
C ASN A 73 -42.84 32.04 -44.39
N PRO A 74 -43.41 31.51 -43.28
CA PRO A 74 -42.83 30.46 -42.49
C PRO A 74 -42.55 29.17 -43.25
N PHE A 75 -43.47 28.76 -44.10
CA PHE A 75 -43.34 27.52 -44.89
C PHE A 75 -42.18 27.56 -45.89
N LYS A 76 -41.98 28.72 -46.55
CA LYS A 76 -40.84 28.94 -47.46
C LYS A 76 -39.53 28.97 -46.70
N ASN A 77 -39.50 29.56 -45.54
CA ASN A 77 -38.31 29.66 -44.70
C ASN A 77 -37.93 28.31 -44.10
N TRP A 78 -38.84 27.53 -43.60
CA TRP A 78 -38.53 26.22 -43.08
C TRP A 78 -38.02 25.22 -44.12
N GLY A 79 -38.52 25.30 -45.35
CA GLY A 79 -38.07 24.50 -46.48
C GLY A 79 -36.76 24.97 -47.13
N ALA A 80 -36.33 26.21 -46.88
CA ALA A 80 -35.20 26.84 -47.56
C ALA A 80 -33.88 26.05 -47.40
N VAL A 81 -33.65 25.43 -46.27
CA VAL A 81 -32.46 24.63 -45.98
C VAL A 81 -32.37 23.40 -46.87
N PHE A 82 -33.47 22.81 -47.29
CA PHE A 82 -33.55 21.62 -48.15
C PHE A 82 -33.52 21.94 -49.64
N THR A 83 -33.49 23.22 -50.04
CA THR A 83 -33.26 23.60 -51.42
C THR A 83 -31.80 23.40 -51.81
N GLY A 84 -31.50 23.12 -53.07
CA GLY A 84 -30.11 22.98 -53.55
C GLY A 84 -29.21 24.15 -53.16
N PHE A 85 -29.71 25.39 -53.28
CA PHE A 85 -29.04 26.60 -52.83
C PHE A 85 -28.81 26.59 -51.28
N GLY A 86 -29.85 26.22 -50.52
CA GLY A 86 -29.79 26.15 -49.08
C GLY A 86 -28.76 25.14 -48.58
N VAL A 87 -28.73 23.97 -49.16
CA VAL A 87 -27.72 22.91 -48.83
C VAL A 87 -26.31 23.39 -49.09
N VAL A 88 -26.02 23.93 -50.28
CA VAL A 88 -24.69 24.42 -50.65
C VAL A 88 -24.25 25.56 -49.74
N THR A 89 -25.14 26.55 -49.51
CA THR A 89 -24.83 27.68 -48.62
C THR A 89 -24.59 27.24 -47.18
N THR A 90 -25.38 26.30 -46.66
CA THR A 90 -25.20 25.74 -45.32
C THR A 90 -23.86 25.02 -45.21
N LEU A 91 -23.45 24.22 -46.21
CA LEU A 91 -22.17 23.56 -46.24
C LEU A 91 -21.01 24.56 -46.26
N VAL A 92 -21.13 25.65 -47.06
CA VAL A 92 -20.15 26.73 -47.11
C VAL A 92 -20.05 27.45 -45.76
N ILE A 93 -21.17 27.77 -45.11
CA ILE A 93 -21.18 28.41 -43.79
C ILE A 93 -20.56 27.47 -42.75
N VAL A 94 -20.90 26.20 -42.73
CA VAL A 94 -20.29 25.18 -41.84
C VAL A 94 -18.80 25.09 -42.11
N LEU A 95 -18.38 25.08 -43.37
CA LEU A 95 -16.95 25.08 -43.71
C LEU A 95 -16.23 26.33 -43.22
N ILE A 96 -16.83 27.53 -43.38
CA ILE A 96 -16.27 28.78 -42.85
C ILE A 96 -16.18 28.75 -41.34
N ILE A 97 -17.23 28.29 -40.66
CA ILE A 97 -17.23 28.13 -39.21
C ILE A 97 -16.15 27.13 -38.76
N CYS A 98 -16.00 26.03 -39.46
CA CYS A 98 -14.93 25.07 -39.24
C CYS A 98 -13.52 25.67 -39.46
N LEU A 99 -13.34 26.52 -40.44
CA LEU A 99 -12.06 27.18 -40.70
C LEU A 99 -11.71 28.28 -39.66
N ILE A 100 -12.72 28.99 -39.16
CA ILE A 100 -12.54 30.08 -38.17
C ILE A 100 -12.44 29.55 -36.74
N THR A 101 -13.11 28.45 -36.44
CA THR A 101 -13.12 27.92 -35.07
C THR A 101 -11.86 27.14 -34.72
N LYS A 102 -11.42 27.21 -33.49
CA LYS A 102 -10.29 26.43 -32.94
C LYS A 102 -10.45 24.92 -33.23
N LYS A 103 -11.66 24.39 -33.17
CA LYS A 103 -11.95 22.96 -33.41
C LYS A 103 -11.78 22.60 -34.89
N GLY A 104 -12.25 23.46 -35.81
CA GLY A 104 -12.08 23.26 -37.21
C GLY A 104 -10.62 23.37 -37.66
N TYR A 105 -9.90 24.36 -37.16
CA TYR A 105 -8.46 24.50 -37.42
C TYR A 105 -7.69 23.24 -36.96
N ILE A 106 -8.01 22.72 -35.77
CA ILE A 106 -7.40 21.48 -35.25
C ILE A 106 -7.72 20.30 -36.17
N TRP A 107 -8.95 20.18 -36.64
CA TRP A 107 -9.37 19.09 -37.54
C TRP A 107 -8.65 19.14 -38.90
N PHE A 108 -8.52 20.30 -39.49
CA PHE A 108 -7.81 20.48 -40.78
C PHE A 108 -6.29 20.41 -40.65
N SER A 109 -5.71 20.89 -39.57
CA SER A 109 -4.26 20.87 -39.36
C SER A 109 -3.71 19.49 -38.96
N GLY A 110 -4.58 18.50 -38.72
CA GLY A 110 -4.17 17.17 -38.25
C GLY A 110 -3.63 17.15 -36.81
N TYR A 111 -3.75 18.27 -36.10
CA TYR A 111 -3.25 18.42 -34.74
C TYR A 111 -4.09 17.57 -33.78
N LYS A 112 -3.51 16.46 -33.31
CA LYS A 112 -4.16 15.57 -32.34
C LYS A 112 -3.70 15.92 -30.94
N TYR A 113 -4.62 15.98 -29.99
CA TYR A 113 -4.33 16.13 -28.56
C TYR A 113 -5.43 15.45 -27.73
N THR A 114 -5.09 15.09 -26.51
CA THR A 114 -6.04 14.62 -25.52
C THR A 114 -6.11 15.65 -24.40
N HIS A 115 -7.30 16.19 -24.14
CA HIS A 115 -7.49 17.14 -23.04
C HIS A 115 -7.50 16.39 -21.71
N ASP A 116 -6.58 16.76 -20.83
CA ASP A 116 -6.54 16.23 -19.45
C ASP A 116 -7.52 17.03 -18.57
N PRO A 117 -8.32 16.38 -17.70
CA PRO A 117 -9.25 17.07 -16.78
C PRO A 117 -8.58 18.12 -15.88
N ARG A 118 -7.25 18.03 -15.69
CA ARG A 118 -6.46 19.00 -14.93
C ARG A 118 -6.15 20.30 -15.70
N GLY A 119 -6.62 20.45 -16.94
CA GLY A 119 -6.62 21.71 -17.67
C GLY A 119 -5.47 21.88 -18.69
N PHE A 120 -4.78 20.83 -19.10
CA PHE A 120 -3.75 20.87 -20.12
C PHE A 120 -3.98 19.88 -21.25
N ASP A 121 -3.37 20.13 -22.42
CA ASP A 121 -3.50 19.29 -23.59
C ASP A 121 -2.27 18.39 -23.73
N ILE A 122 -2.46 17.07 -23.72
CA ILE A 122 -1.42 16.05 -23.95
C ILE A 122 -1.30 15.78 -25.44
N LEU A 123 -0.08 15.82 -25.94
CA LEU A 123 0.25 15.57 -27.35
C LEU A 123 0.72 14.12 -27.54
N PRO A 124 0.26 13.46 -28.61
CA PRO A 124 0.64 12.08 -28.90
C PRO A 124 2.03 11.96 -29.57
N ASP A 125 2.70 13.07 -29.90
CA ASP A 125 3.99 13.08 -30.62
C ASP A 125 5.15 12.48 -29.79
N GLY A 126 5.01 12.44 -28.46
CA GLY A 126 5.98 11.79 -27.58
C GLY A 126 7.37 12.43 -27.52
N THR A 127 7.60 13.60 -28.15
CA THR A 127 8.91 14.26 -28.26
C THR A 127 9.57 14.48 -26.89
N HIS A 128 8.80 14.81 -25.89
CA HIS A 128 9.27 15.11 -24.52
C HIS A 128 8.84 14.06 -23.48
N GLY A 129 8.08 13.04 -23.89
CA GLY A 129 7.62 11.95 -23.03
C GLY A 129 6.35 11.32 -23.56
N THR A 130 6.24 9.99 -23.40
CA THR A 130 5.16 9.17 -23.93
C THR A 130 4.22 8.62 -22.86
N SER A 131 4.39 9.03 -21.59
CA SER A 131 3.56 8.54 -20.49
C SER A 131 2.10 9.02 -20.62
N GLY A 132 1.22 8.38 -19.89
CA GLY A 132 -0.20 8.67 -19.79
C GLY A 132 -0.87 7.66 -18.90
N PHE A 133 -2.11 7.90 -18.47
CA PHE A 133 -2.83 6.88 -17.72
C PHE A 133 -3.33 5.78 -18.65
N LEU A 134 -3.30 4.54 -18.16
CA LEU A 134 -3.87 3.39 -18.87
C LEU A 134 -5.35 3.59 -19.13
N THR A 135 -5.75 3.33 -20.36
CA THR A 135 -7.16 3.21 -20.73
C THR A 135 -7.71 1.84 -20.34
N GLU A 136 -9.02 1.69 -20.20
CA GLU A 136 -9.65 0.39 -19.90
C GLU A 136 -9.25 -0.69 -20.92
N LYS A 137 -9.07 -0.31 -22.19
CA LYS A 137 -8.63 -1.24 -23.24
C LYS A 137 -7.21 -1.76 -23.00
N GLU A 138 -6.27 -0.86 -22.70
CA GLU A 138 -4.88 -1.22 -22.38
C GLU A 138 -4.82 -2.06 -21.08
N MET A 139 -5.62 -1.72 -20.06
CA MET A 139 -5.70 -2.52 -18.82
C MET A 139 -6.11 -3.98 -19.09
N ARG A 140 -7.08 -4.20 -20.00
CA ARG A 140 -7.54 -5.56 -20.35
C ARG A 140 -6.50 -6.45 -21.02
N GLU A 141 -5.40 -5.88 -21.50
CA GLU A 141 -4.33 -6.65 -22.14
C GLU A 141 -3.52 -7.45 -21.12
N PHE A 142 -3.37 -6.94 -19.89
CA PHE A 142 -2.55 -7.56 -18.84
C PHE A 142 -3.20 -7.64 -17.44
N LEU A 143 -4.29 -6.90 -17.19
CA LEU A 143 -5.07 -6.98 -15.96
C LEU A 143 -6.37 -7.75 -16.21
N GLU A 144 -6.85 -8.40 -15.16
CA GLU A 144 -8.20 -8.92 -15.09
C GLU A 144 -9.15 -7.78 -14.72
N LEU A 145 -10.18 -7.52 -15.52
CA LEU A 145 -11.26 -6.60 -15.19
C LEU A 145 -12.55 -7.38 -15.02
N SER A 146 -12.93 -7.65 -13.77
CA SER A 146 -14.09 -8.49 -13.40
C SER A 146 -14.86 -7.91 -12.22
N PRO A 147 -16.12 -8.33 -11.98
CA PRO A 147 -16.84 -8.02 -10.74
C PRO A 147 -16.07 -8.52 -9.50
N ALA A 148 -16.18 -7.83 -8.36
CA ALA A 148 -15.43 -8.14 -7.14
C ALA A 148 -15.54 -9.61 -6.70
N GLY A 149 -16.73 -10.20 -6.76
CA GLY A 149 -16.95 -11.59 -6.35
C GLY A 149 -16.43 -12.65 -7.33
N LYS A 150 -15.95 -12.24 -8.53
CA LYS A 150 -15.42 -13.12 -9.59
C LYS A 150 -13.95 -12.86 -9.89
N ALA A 151 -13.32 -11.91 -9.22
CA ALA A 151 -11.91 -11.61 -9.40
C ALA A 151 -11.06 -12.78 -8.89
N GLU A 152 -10.24 -13.36 -9.76
CA GLU A 152 -9.32 -14.45 -9.43
C GLU A 152 -7.96 -13.94 -8.96
N GLY A 153 -7.54 -12.76 -9.43
CA GLY A 153 -6.27 -12.16 -9.09
C GLY A 153 -6.30 -11.31 -7.82
N MET A 154 -5.16 -10.68 -7.52
CA MET A 154 -5.01 -9.71 -6.45
C MET A 154 -5.65 -8.38 -6.85
N ILE A 155 -6.71 -7.98 -6.16
CA ILE A 155 -7.45 -6.75 -6.48
C ILE A 155 -6.63 -5.53 -6.09
N LEU A 156 -6.39 -4.63 -7.07
CA LEU A 156 -5.61 -3.40 -6.91
C LEU A 156 -6.49 -2.14 -6.76
N GLY A 157 -7.72 -2.21 -7.21
CA GLY A 157 -8.67 -1.12 -7.20
C GLY A 157 -9.81 -1.35 -8.18
N LYS A 158 -10.59 -0.33 -8.45
CA LYS A 158 -11.77 -0.41 -9.33
C LYS A 158 -11.75 0.67 -10.41
N VAL A 159 -12.32 0.35 -11.55
CA VAL A 159 -12.48 1.25 -12.70
C VAL A 159 -13.89 1.82 -12.69
N LYS A 160 -14.02 3.13 -12.64
CA LYS A 160 -15.31 3.83 -12.68
C LYS A 160 -15.73 4.06 -14.13
N LYS A 161 -16.92 3.60 -14.48
CA LYS A 161 -17.44 3.70 -15.84
C LYS A 161 -17.95 5.11 -16.19
N HIS A 162 -18.47 5.84 -15.18
CA HIS A 162 -18.92 7.23 -15.31
C HIS A 162 -18.58 8.03 -14.05
N PRO A 163 -18.00 9.26 -14.17
CA PRO A 163 -17.66 10.09 -13.02
C PRO A 163 -18.83 10.45 -12.11
N ASP A 164 -20.02 10.57 -12.69
CA ASP A 164 -21.20 11.14 -12.02
C ASP A 164 -22.21 10.10 -11.49
N ASP A 165 -21.94 8.79 -11.72
CA ASP A 165 -22.82 7.71 -11.28
C ASP A 165 -22.15 6.92 -10.14
N PRO A 166 -22.64 7.03 -8.89
CA PRO A 166 -22.05 6.32 -7.76
C PRO A 166 -22.17 4.80 -7.89
N ASP A 167 -23.14 4.27 -8.63
CA ASP A 167 -23.37 2.84 -8.80
C ASP A 167 -22.70 2.23 -10.04
N ALA A 168 -22.03 3.04 -10.86
CA ALA A 168 -21.43 2.62 -12.12
C ALA A 168 -20.03 1.98 -11.99
N TYR A 169 -19.70 1.40 -10.85
CA TYR A 169 -18.50 0.57 -10.72
C TYR A 169 -18.73 -0.77 -11.42
N ALA A 170 -18.30 -0.86 -12.66
CA ALA A 170 -18.54 -2.08 -13.40
C ALA A 170 -17.51 -3.17 -13.11
N LEU A 171 -16.23 -2.79 -12.83
CA LEU A 171 -15.14 -3.73 -12.86
C LEU A 171 -14.04 -3.39 -11.85
N TYR A 172 -13.47 -4.44 -11.25
CA TYR A 172 -12.32 -4.38 -10.39
C TYR A 172 -11.09 -4.79 -11.17
N ALA A 173 -10.03 -3.98 -11.07
CA ALA A 173 -8.74 -4.30 -11.65
C ALA A 173 -7.99 -5.25 -10.71
N ALA A 174 -7.79 -6.48 -11.14
CA ALA A 174 -7.03 -7.48 -10.41
C ALA A 174 -5.75 -7.83 -11.16
N HIS A 175 -4.70 -8.14 -10.41
CA HIS A 175 -3.45 -8.56 -11.00
C HIS A 175 -3.62 -9.90 -11.69
N ARG A 176 -3.28 -9.97 -12.97
CA ARG A 176 -3.17 -11.20 -13.74
C ARG A 176 -1.70 -11.60 -13.79
N MET A 177 -1.39 -12.82 -13.40
CA MET A 177 -0.04 -13.33 -13.57
C MET A 177 0.34 -13.33 -15.05
N VAL A 178 1.23 -12.42 -15.43
CA VAL A 178 1.84 -12.42 -16.77
C VAL A 178 3.14 -13.20 -16.69
N ALA A 179 3.41 -13.99 -17.72
CA ALA A 179 4.68 -14.72 -17.82
C ALA A 179 5.84 -13.72 -17.81
N GLY A 180 6.69 -13.79 -16.77
CA GLY A 180 7.81 -12.88 -16.64
C GLY A 180 7.75 -11.98 -15.42
N ASP A 181 6.57 -11.60 -14.92
CA ASP A 181 6.41 -10.74 -13.75
C ASP A 181 6.46 -11.53 -12.43
N ASN A 182 6.88 -10.88 -11.36
CA ASN A 182 6.73 -11.42 -10.01
C ASN A 182 5.42 -10.92 -9.38
N ASN A 183 4.93 -11.64 -8.35
CA ASN A 183 3.75 -11.23 -7.59
C ASN A 183 4.10 -10.31 -6.42
N ASN A 184 5.35 -9.81 -6.36
CA ASN A 184 5.75 -8.90 -5.32
C ASN A 184 5.09 -7.54 -5.54
N LEU A 185 4.43 -7.05 -4.51
CA LEU A 185 3.76 -5.76 -4.54
C LEU A 185 4.23 -4.87 -3.40
N LEU A 186 4.55 -3.63 -3.74
CA LEU A 186 4.80 -2.56 -2.78
C LEU A 186 3.54 -1.69 -2.64
N CYS A 187 2.97 -1.63 -1.43
CA CYS A 187 1.87 -0.71 -1.12
C CYS A 187 2.40 0.46 -0.28
N ILE A 188 2.27 1.68 -0.81
CA ILE A 188 2.65 2.92 -0.12
C ILE A 188 1.39 3.66 0.29
N GLY A 189 1.26 3.95 1.60
CA GLY A 189 0.09 4.70 2.06
C GLY A 189 0.27 5.27 3.46
N ALA A 190 0.00 6.56 3.64
CA ALA A 190 0.02 7.24 4.93
C ALA A 190 -1.01 6.63 5.92
N PRO A 191 -0.90 6.89 7.22
CA PRO A 191 -1.96 6.56 8.17
C PRO A 191 -3.31 7.12 7.72
N GLY A 192 -4.38 6.32 7.81
CA GLY A 192 -5.72 6.72 7.36
C GLY A 192 -5.95 6.65 5.84
N SER A 193 -4.96 6.31 5.03
CA SER A 193 -5.12 6.16 3.57
C SER A 193 -5.95 4.95 3.14
N GLY A 194 -6.31 4.06 4.07
CA GLY A 194 -7.13 2.88 3.80
C GLY A 194 -6.36 1.64 3.35
N LYS A 195 -5.05 1.51 3.62
CA LYS A 195 -4.23 0.35 3.26
C LYS A 195 -4.84 -0.99 3.66
N SER A 196 -5.16 -1.13 4.94
CA SER A 196 -5.71 -2.39 5.47
C SER A 196 -7.07 -2.69 4.86
N ARG A 197 -7.97 -1.70 4.76
CA ARG A 197 -9.31 -1.88 4.21
C ARG A 197 -9.34 -2.00 2.69
N GLY A 198 -8.54 -1.21 1.98
CA GLY A 198 -8.57 -1.14 0.52
C GLY A 198 -7.69 -2.18 -0.18
N PHE A 199 -6.71 -2.75 0.53
CA PHE A 199 -5.78 -3.70 -0.06
C PHE A 199 -5.58 -4.97 0.78
N ILE A 200 -5.14 -4.87 2.05
CA ILE A 200 -4.71 -6.05 2.82
C ILE A 200 -5.87 -7.02 3.05
N ILE A 201 -7.02 -6.56 3.56
CA ILE A 201 -8.17 -7.42 3.84
C ILE A 201 -8.69 -8.09 2.55
N PRO A 202 -8.95 -7.36 1.44
CA PRO A 202 -9.33 -7.97 0.18
C PRO A 202 -8.33 -8.99 -0.36
N PHE A 203 -7.03 -8.69 -0.26
CA PHE A 203 -5.95 -9.58 -0.67
C PHE A 203 -5.99 -10.90 0.13
N LEU A 204 -6.04 -10.81 1.46
CA LEU A 204 -6.04 -11.96 2.35
C LEU A 204 -7.32 -12.82 2.20
N MET A 205 -8.48 -12.18 2.00
CA MET A 205 -9.72 -12.90 1.67
C MET A 205 -9.59 -13.63 0.32
N GLY A 206 -8.91 -13.03 -0.64
CA GLY A 206 -8.55 -13.68 -1.90
C GLY A 206 -7.64 -14.90 -1.70
N CYS A 207 -6.60 -14.77 -0.85
CA CYS A 207 -5.70 -15.88 -0.49
C CYS A 207 -6.48 -17.08 0.10
N ALA A 208 -7.45 -16.82 0.99
CA ALA A 208 -8.29 -17.86 1.56
C ALA A 208 -9.09 -18.61 0.50
N LYS A 209 -9.67 -17.91 -0.47
CA LYS A 209 -10.42 -18.51 -1.59
C LYS A 209 -9.54 -19.35 -2.52
N ARG A 210 -8.31 -18.90 -2.76
CA ARG A 210 -7.36 -19.60 -3.64
C ARG A 210 -6.57 -20.72 -2.95
N GLY A 211 -6.75 -20.89 -1.63
CA GLY A 211 -6.00 -21.89 -0.87
C GLY A 211 -4.52 -21.53 -0.69
N GLU A 212 -4.16 -20.25 -0.72
CA GLU A 212 -2.80 -19.73 -0.61
C GLU A 212 -2.44 -19.46 0.85
N SER A 213 -1.29 -19.93 1.29
CA SER A 213 -0.77 -19.67 2.63
C SER A 213 -0.29 -18.24 2.79
N ALA A 214 -0.29 -17.74 4.03
CA ALA A 214 0.22 -16.39 4.33
C ALA A 214 0.93 -16.30 5.68
N PHE A 215 2.03 -15.55 5.68
CA PHE A 215 2.61 -14.92 6.87
C PHE A 215 2.14 -13.47 6.89
N ILE A 216 1.55 -13.04 7.98
CA ILE A 216 0.89 -11.74 8.06
C ILE A 216 1.46 -11.00 9.26
N THR A 217 2.02 -9.80 9.06
CA THR A 217 2.27 -8.91 10.19
C THR A 217 1.03 -8.11 10.52
N ASP A 218 0.74 -7.97 11.80
CA ASP A 218 -0.45 -7.28 12.29
C ASP A 218 -0.05 -6.38 13.46
N ALA A 219 -0.02 -5.07 13.25
CA ALA A 219 0.48 -4.12 14.24
C ALA A 219 -0.47 -3.89 15.43
N LYS A 220 -1.71 -4.35 15.34
CA LYS A 220 -2.74 -4.10 16.36
C LYS A 220 -3.58 -5.32 16.72
N GLY A 221 -3.40 -6.44 16.04
CA GLY A 221 -4.27 -7.61 16.15
C GLY A 221 -5.58 -7.53 15.37
N GLU A 222 -5.85 -6.40 14.68
CA GLU A 222 -7.09 -6.19 13.94
C GLU A 222 -7.29 -7.17 12.77
N LEU A 223 -6.20 -7.55 12.09
CA LEU A 223 -6.25 -8.51 10.99
C LEU A 223 -6.54 -9.91 11.51
N PHE A 224 -5.91 -10.30 12.62
CA PHE A 224 -6.20 -11.56 13.30
C PHE A 224 -7.67 -11.64 13.74
N GLU A 225 -8.16 -10.60 14.41
CA GLU A 225 -9.52 -10.59 14.93
C GLU A 225 -10.58 -10.77 13.83
N ARG A 226 -10.37 -10.13 12.68
CA ARG A 226 -11.33 -10.15 11.57
C ARG A 226 -11.19 -11.38 10.67
N LEU A 227 -9.96 -11.84 10.43
CA LEU A 227 -9.70 -12.83 9.39
C LEU A 227 -9.38 -14.22 9.92
N SER A 228 -8.97 -14.39 11.19
CA SER A 228 -8.66 -15.72 11.72
C SER A 228 -9.85 -16.67 11.69
N PRO A 229 -11.12 -16.27 11.99
CA PRO A 229 -12.28 -17.15 11.82
C PRO A 229 -12.54 -17.48 10.35
N TYR A 230 -12.38 -16.50 9.46
CA TYR A 230 -12.59 -16.70 8.03
C TYR A 230 -11.62 -17.73 7.44
N PHE A 231 -10.33 -17.64 7.76
CA PHE A 231 -9.36 -18.65 7.34
C PHE A 231 -9.67 -20.05 7.91
N ARG A 232 -10.09 -20.14 9.18
CA ARG A 232 -10.51 -21.42 9.78
C ARG A 232 -11.73 -22.03 9.06
N GLN A 233 -12.72 -21.21 8.69
CA GLN A 233 -13.89 -21.66 7.91
C GLN A 233 -13.50 -22.21 6.54
N HIS A 234 -12.39 -21.70 5.94
CA HIS A 234 -11.83 -22.22 4.69
C HIS A 234 -10.86 -23.40 4.89
N GLY A 235 -10.77 -23.97 6.09
CA GLY A 235 -9.96 -25.15 6.37
C GLY A 235 -8.47 -24.88 6.58
N PHE A 236 -8.06 -23.63 6.78
CA PHE A 236 -6.66 -23.28 7.04
C PHE A 236 -6.25 -23.62 8.48
N TYR A 237 -4.99 -24.01 8.61
CA TYR A 237 -4.32 -24.05 9.90
C TYR A 237 -3.89 -22.63 10.29
N VAL A 238 -4.43 -22.11 11.39
CA VAL A 238 -4.24 -20.71 11.80
C VAL A 238 -3.54 -20.68 13.14
N LYS A 239 -2.43 -19.95 13.20
CA LYS A 239 -1.64 -19.70 14.42
C LYS A 239 -1.39 -18.19 14.61
N ALA A 240 -1.17 -17.78 15.86
CA ALA A 240 -0.83 -16.42 16.24
C ALA A 240 0.45 -16.38 17.05
N VAL A 241 1.49 -15.72 16.51
CA VAL A 241 2.70 -15.37 17.25
C VAL A 241 2.53 -13.91 17.71
N ASN A 242 2.22 -13.72 18.98
CA ASN A 242 1.81 -12.42 19.51
C ASN A 242 2.87 -11.86 20.46
N PHE A 243 3.64 -10.89 19.99
CA PHE A 243 4.64 -10.19 20.78
C PHE A 243 4.07 -8.98 21.55
N LEU A 244 2.81 -8.63 21.32
CA LEU A 244 2.11 -7.56 22.04
C LEU A 244 1.46 -8.10 23.33
N ASP A 245 0.81 -9.26 23.23
CA ASP A 245 0.17 -9.96 24.36
C ASP A 245 0.56 -11.45 24.33
N MET A 246 1.65 -11.75 25.01
CA MET A 246 2.30 -13.05 24.96
C MET A 246 1.51 -14.17 25.66
N GLU A 247 0.56 -13.85 26.51
CA GLU A 247 -0.34 -14.84 27.09
C GLU A 247 -1.24 -15.49 26.04
N HIS A 248 -1.49 -14.78 24.95
CA HIS A 248 -2.30 -15.20 23.82
C HIS A 248 -1.46 -15.46 22.56
N SER A 249 -0.21 -15.92 22.75
CA SER A 249 0.74 -16.27 21.70
C SER A 249 0.97 -17.76 21.63
N ASP A 250 0.94 -18.35 20.43
CA ASP A 250 1.53 -19.68 20.21
C ASP A 250 3.04 -19.63 20.42
N GLY A 251 3.62 -20.76 20.83
CA GLY A 251 5.04 -20.90 21.05
C GLY A 251 5.83 -21.02 19.75
N TRP A 252 6.95 -20.28 19.69
CA TRP A 252 7.88 -20.37 18.58
C TRP A 252 9.32 -20.33 19.08
N ASN A 253 9.99 -21.48 19.06
CA ASN A 253 11.41 -21.59 19.39
C ASN A 253 12.25 -21.38 18.13
N CYS A 254 12.99 -20.26 18.07
CA CYS A 254 13.81 -19.91 16.93
C CYS A 254 15.05 -20.82 16.75
N LEU A 255 15.40 -21.63 17.77
CA LEU A 255 16.51 -22.58 17.70
C LEU A 255 16.07 -23.97 17.21
N TYR A 256 14.78 -24.19 16.94
CA TYR A 256 14.29 -25.46 16.42
C TYR A 256 14.91 -25.76 15.04
N GLY A 257 15.44 -26.99 14.89
CA GLY A 257 16.03 -27.47 13.64
C GLY A 257 17.45 -26.95 13.34
N LEU A 258 18.04 -26.10 14.21
CA LEU A 258 19.40 -25.60 14.00
C LEU A 258 20.48 -26.66 14.27
N ASP A 259 20.15 -27.76 14.95
CA ASP A 259 20.98 -28.95 15.06
C ASP A 259 21.25 -29.60 13.68
N THR A 260 20.31 -29.55 12.77
CA THR A 260 20.43 -30.07 11.39
C THR A 260 20.86 -28.99 10.38
N GLN A 261 20.73 -27.71 10.72
CA GLN A 261 21.06 -26.56 9.87
C GLN A 261 21.97 -25.56 10.61
N PRO A 262 23.20 -25.95 10.99
CA PRO A 262 24.07 -25.14 11.85
C PRO A 262 24.45 -23.79 11.22
N GLN A 263 24.40 -23.66 9.89
CA GLN A 263 24.64 -22.38 9.18
C GLN A 263 23.63 -21.28 9.56
N LEU A 264 22.42 -21.63 9.98
CA LEU A 264 21.41 -20.66 10.40
C LEU A 264 21.69 -20.06 11.80
N VAL A 265 22.59 -20.67 12.59
CA VAL A 265 23.02 -20.08 13.87
C VAL A 265 23.64 -18.70 13.67
N GLN A 266 24.44 -18.53 12.61
CA GLN A 266 24.99 -17.23 12.26
C GLN A 266 23.88 -16.21 11.93
N THR A 267 22.84 -16.61 11.19
CA THR A 267 21.68 -15.75 10.90
C THR A 267 20.98 -15.31 12.18
N VAL A 268 20.72 -16.24 13.11
CA VAL A 268 20.10 -15.92 14.40
C VAL A 268 20.94 -14.92 15.18
N ALA A 269 22.23 -15.21 15.35
CA ALA A 269 23.13 -14.37 16.12
C ALA A 269 23.31 -12.97 15.49
N ASN A 270 23.50 -12.89 14.16
CA ASN A 270 23.57 -11.62 13.44
C ASN A 270 22.27 -10.80 13.61
N THR A 271 21.11 -11.42 13.45
CA THR A 271 19.82 -10.74 13.58
C THR A 271 19.65 -10.15 14.98
N ILE A 272 20.02 -10.90 16.03
CA ILE A 272 19.98 -10.40 17.41
C ILE A 272 20.90 -9.19 17.57
N VAL A 273 22.17 -9.31 17.18
CA VAL A 273 23.16 -8.23 17.34
C VAL A 273 22.73 -6.98 16.56
N GLN A 274 22.33 -7.10 15.30
CA GLN A 274 21.93 -5.97 14.45
C GLN A 274 20.69 -5.25 14.97
N ASN A 275 19.69 -5.97 15.46
CA ASN A 275 18.44 -5.38 15.95
C ASN A 275 18.51 -4.84 17.37
N THR A 276 19.57 -5.15 18.12
CA THR A 276 19.80 -4.69 19.49
C THR A 276 20.96 -3.71 19.60
N SER A 277 21.69 -3.45 18.50
CA SER A 277 22.74 -2.44 18.41
C SER A 277 22.20 -1.09 18.03
N GLY A 278 22.85 -0.02 18.48
CA GLY A 278 22.64 1.31 17.92
C GLY A 278 23.09 1.39 16.45
N PRO A 279 22.64 2.40 15.68
CA PRO A 279 22.91 2.51 14.24
C PRO A 279 24.38 2.53 13.83
N LYS A 280 25.30 2.85 14.75
CA LYS A 280 26.77 2.91 14.51
C LYS A 280 27.55 1.76 15.16
N GLU A 281 26.91 0.94 16.00
CA GLU A 281 27.59 -0.02 16.86
C GLU A 281 27.60 -1.46 16.29
N ALA A 282 26.79 -1.75 15.29
CA ALA A 282 26.60 -3.12 14.79
C ALA A 282 27.88 -3.80 14.22
N ASN A 283 28.89 -3.03 13.87
CA ASN A 283 30.16 -3.52 13.27
C ASN A 283 31.42 -3.20 14.08
N ASP A 284 31.29 -2.78 15.34
CA ASP A 284 32.43 -2.50 16.21
C ASP A 284 33.08 -3.78 16.78
N PHE A 285 34.17 -3.61 17.51
CA PHE A 285 34.88 -4.73 18.16
C PHE A 285 33.97 -5.47 19.16
N TRP A 286 33.19 -4.74 19.93
CA TRP A 286 32.35 -5.30 20.98
C TRP A 286 31.26 -6.17 20.39
N SER A 287 30.51 -5.65 19.43
CA SER A 287 29.46 -6.39 18.73
C SER A 287 29.96 -7.66 18.05
N ARG A 288 31.18 -7.63 17.49
CA ARG A 288 31.80 -8.84 16.90
C ARG A 288 32.20 -9.87 17.96
N ALA A 289 32.69 -9.42 19.11
CA ALA A 289 33.07 -10.33 20.20
C ALA A 289 31.82 -10.97 20.85
N GLU A 290 30.78 -10.16 21.08
CA GLU A 290 29.47 -10.63 21.55
C GLU A 290 28.82 -11.62 20.56
N LEU A 291 28.91 -11.34 19.24
CA LEU A 291 28.43 -12.23 18.19
C LEU A 291 29.12 -13.62 18.26
N ASN A 292 30.44 -13.66 18.41
CA ASN A 292 31.15 -14.92 18.51
C ASN A 292 30.79 -15.71 19.79
N LEU A 293 30.68 -15.03 20.93
CA LEU A 293 30.20 -15.68 22.16
C LEU A 293 28.77 -16.19 22.01
N LEU A 294 27.88 -15.39 21.44
CA LEU A 294 26.48 -15.77 21.20
C LEU A 294 26.38 -16.99 20.28
N MET A 295 27.13 -17.02 19.18
CA MET A 295 27.17 -18.19 18.28
C MET A 295 27.67 -19.44 19.00
N ALA A 296 28.70 -19.32 19.83
CA ALA A 296 29.23 -20.45 20.60
C ALA A 296 28.18 -21.01 21.57
N LEU A 297 27.49 -20.12 22.29
CA LEU A 297 26.43 -20.49 23.23
C LEU A 297 25.19 -21.09 22.53
N ILE A 298 24.78 -20.54 21.42
CA ILE A 298 23.67 -21.12 20.63
C ILE A 298 24.03 -22.51 20.13
N HIS A 299 25.23 -22.69 19.54
CA HIS A 299 25.68 -24.02 19.12
C HIS A 299 25.76 -25.00 20.27
N TYR A 300 26.18 -24.56 21.45
CA TYR A 300 26.20 -25.39 22.64
C TYR A 300 24.78 -25.82 23.06
N VAL A 301 23.86 -24.87 23.21
CA VAL A 301 22.49 -25.13 23.67
C VAL A 301 21.70 -26.01 22.69
N VAL A 302 21.82 -25.73 21.38
CA VAL A 302 21.15 -26.52 20.33
C VAL A 302 21.59 -28.00 20.32
N ASN A 303 22.83 -28.28 20.72
CA ASN A 303 23.40 -29.62 20.73
C ASN A 303 23.45 -30.28 22.12
N LEU A 304 22.70 -29.72 23.11
CA LEU A 304 22.61 -30.33 24.43
C LEU A 304 22.02 -31.75 24.36
N ARG A 305 22.68 -32.70 25.06
CA ARG A 305 22.28 -34.10 25.08
C ARG A 305 22.07 -34.60 26.50
N ASP A 306 21.24 -35.62 26.63
CA ASP A 306 21.06 -36.35 27.88
C ASP A 306 22.23 -37.32 28.14
N ALA A 307 22.18 -38.01 29.27
CA ALA A 307 23.17 -39.02 29.65
C ALA A 307 23.25 -40.20 28.66
N ASN A 308 22.22 -40.41 27.84
CA ASN A 308 22.15 -41.46 26.83
C ASN A 308 22.67 -41.00 25.44
N GLY A 309 23.05 -39.74 25.32
CA GLY A 309 23.52 -39.15 24.06
C GLY A 309 22.41 -38.64 23.13
N ASN A 310 21.13 -38.69 23.54
CA ASN A 310 20.03 -38.14 22.77
C ASN A 310 19.94 -36.61 22.98
N LEU A 311 19.47 -35.89 21.95
CA LEU A 311 19.19 -34.46 22.08
C LEU A 311 18.13 -34.23 23.18
N LEU A 312 18.35 -33.23 24.04
CA LEU A 312 17.34 -32.81 24.99
C LEU A 312 16.07 -32.34 24.28
N PRO A 313 14.88 -32.42 24.94
CA PRO A 313 13.66 -31.83 24.39
C PRO A 313 13.86 -30.39 23.98
N ILE A 314 13.15 -29.94 22.92
CA ILE A 314 13.31 -28.59 22.38
C ILE A 314 12.99 -27.49 23.40
N GLU A 315 12.11 -27.78 24.34
CA GLU A 315 11.73 -26.90 25.43
C GLU A 315 12.88 -26.60 26.40
N GLN A 316 13.97 -27.35 26.34
CA GLN A 316 15.21 -27.17 27.11
C GLN A 316 16.38 -26.64 26.28
N ARG A 317 16.13 -26.22 25.05
CA ARG A 317 17.12 -25.77 24.08
C ARG A 317 16.69 -24.45 23.43
N GLY A 318 16.39 -23.43 24.22
CA GLY A 318 15.93 -22.11 23.75
C GLY A 318 16.93 -20.99 24.02
N LEU A 319 16.65 -19.80 23.47
CA LEU A 319 17.45 -18.60 23.77
C LEU A 319 17.37 -18.20 25.25
N GLY A 320 16.29 -18.52 25.94
CA GLY A 320 16.20 -18.35 27.39
C GLY A 320 17.24 -19.18 28.16
N ASP A 321 17.64 -20.36 27.62
CA ASP A 321 18.71 -21.17 28.21
C ASP A 321 20.08 -20.51 28.00
N VAL A 322 20.32 -19.93 26.82
CA VAL A 322 21.50 -19.11 26.54
C VAL A 322 21.57 -17.93 27.51
N TYR A 323 20.45 -17.21 27.70
CA TYR A 323 20.40 -16.10 28.65
C TYR A 323 20.67 -16.54 30.09
N ARG A 324 20.10 -17.65 30.54
CA ARG A 324 20.34 -18.20 31.91
C ARG A 324 21.80 -18.53 32.12
N MET A 325 22.48 -19.15 31.16
CA MET A 325 23.91 -19.40 31.26
C MET A 325 24.70 -18.11 31.49
N ILE A 326 24.42 -17.06 30.70
CA ILE A 326 25.10 -15.76 30.82
C ILE A 326 24.81 -15.10 32.16
N ALA A 327 23.57 -15.19 32.65
CA ALA A 327 23.10 -14.50 33.86
C ALA A 327 23.51 -15.19 35.17
N THR A 328 23.71 -16.51 35.15
CA THR A 328 23.90 -17.29 36.40
C THR A 328 25.30 -17.93 36.54
N GLU A 329 26.03 -18.08 35.44
CA GLU A 329 27.34 -18.74 35.44
C GLU A 329 28.47 -17.70 35.28
N SER A 330 29.62 -17.97 35.87
CA SER A 330 30.81 -17.15 35.62
C SER A 330 31.34 -17.41 34.21
N ILE A 331 32.06 -16.44 33.63
CA ILE A 331 32.64 -16.61 32.29
C ILE A 331 33.70 -17.71 32.25
N GLU A 332 34.39 -17.93 33.35
CA GLU A 332 35.36 -19.00 33.51
C GLU A 332 34.68 -20.38 33.43
N GLU A 333 33.51 -20.52 34.07
CA GLU A 333 32.71 -21.74 34.02
C GLU A 333 32.18 -22.02 32.61
N ILE A 334 31.68 -20.98 31.94
CA ILE A 334 31.22 -21.05 30.54
C ILE A 334 32.41 -21.48 29.64
N ASN A 335 33.58 -20.84 29.79
CA ASN A 335 34.75 -21.16 29.00
C ASN A 335 35.23 -22.60 29.25
N ARG A 336 35.26 -23.06 30.49
CA ARG A 336 35.64 -24.44 30.85
C ARG A 336 34.70 -25.46 30.19
N ARG A 337 33.39 -25.19 30.21
CA ARG A 337 32.35 -26.05 29.61
C ARG A 337 32.51 -26.12 28.09
N LEU A 338 32.66 -24.97 27.43
CA LEU A 338 32.90 -24.92 25.99
C LEU A 338 34.24 -25.52 25.57
N ALA A 339 35.27 -25.40 26.42
CA ALA A 339 36.57 -26.01 26.17
C ALA A 339 36.54 -27.55 26.31
N ALA A 340 35.68 -28.10 27.14
CA ALA A 340 35.50 -29.56 27.31
C ALA A 340 34.80 -30.27 26.17
N LEU A 341 34.15 -29.52 25.24
CA LEU A 341 33.45 -30.10 24.07
C LEU A 341 34.43 -30.82 23.12
N PRO A 342 33.98 -31.81 22.36
CA PRO A 342 34.76 -32.47 21.31
C PRO A 342 35.34 -31.46 20.29
N PRO A 343 36.48 -31.71 19.67
CA PRO A 343 37.07 -30.80 18.70
C PRO A 343 36.20 -30.47 17.51
N GLU A 344 35.35 -31.41 17.09
CA GLU A 344 34.43 -31.29 15.95
C GLU A 344 33.14 -30.49 16.29
N HIS A 345 32.93 -30.19 17.57
CA HIS A 345 31.70 -29.50 17.99
C HIS A 345 31.64 -28.07 17.40
N PRO A 346 30.53 -27.68 16.76
CA PRO A 346 30.45 -26.41 16.02
C PRO A 346 30.65 -25.16 16.91
N ALA A 347 30.42 -25.25 18.21
CA ALA A 347 30.72 -24.16 19.17
C ALA A 347 32.22 -23.82 19.29
N LYS A 348 33.16 -24.73 18.93
CA LYS A 348 34.60 -24.55 19.14
C LYS A 348 35.18 -23.37 18.38
N TYR A 349 34.80 -23.20 17.11
CA TYR A 349 35.35 -22.14 16.28
C TYR A 349 34.96 -20.74 16.77
N PRO A 350 33.66 -20.44 16.97
CA PRO A 350 33.26 -19.13 17.47
C PRO A 350 33.77 -18.89 18.91
N HIS A 351 33.82 -19.91 19.78
CA HIS A 351 34.44 -19.80 21.10
C HIS A 351 35.91 -19.46 21.00
N GLY A 352 36.66 -20.14 20.13
CA GLY A 352 38.08 -19.85 19.89
C GLY A 352 38.33 -18.42 19.39
N LEU A 353 37.45 -17.85 18.61
CA LEU A 353 37.48 -16.44 18.19
C LEU A 353 37.19 -15.50 19.37
N PHE A 354 36.20 -15.81 20.20
CA PHE A 354 35.93 -15.03 21.41
C PHE A 354 37.12 -15.00 22.36
N LEU A 355 37.82 -16.13 22.57
CA LEU A 355 39.03 -16.23 23.42
C LEU A 355 40.22 -15.41 22.91
N LYS A 356 40.20 -14.89 21.66
CA LYS A 356 41.23 -13.95 21.18
C LYS A 356 41.09 -12.56 21.80
N ALA A 357 39.96 -12.23 22.38
CA ALA A 357 39.82 -11.04 23.21
C ALA A 357 40.62 -11.25 24.52
N LYS A 358 41.24 -10.17 25.00
CA LYS A 358 41.98 -10.23 26.29
C LYS A 358 41.01 -10.56 27.43
N GLU A 359 41.45 -11.33 28.40
CA GLU A 359 40.64 -11.79 29.54
C GLU A 359 39.94 -10.66 30.30
N ASN A 360 40.64 -9.52 30.46
CA ASN A 360 40.04 -8.35 31.12
C ASN A 360 38.86 -7.71 30.38
N LEU A 361 38.60 -8.11 29.12
CA LEU A 361 37.44 -7.64 28.31
C LEU A 361 36.25 -8.60 28.37
N TRP A 362 36.46 -9.87 28.78
CA TRP A 362 35.39 -10.88 28.73
C TRP A 362 34.16 -10.49 29.56
N GLY A 363 34.35 -9.93 30.74
CA GLY A 363 33.28 -9.46 31.58
C GLY A 363 32.39 -8.40 30.88
N ASN A 364 33.01 -7.46 30.19
CA ASN A 364 32.26 -6.43 29.43
C ASN A 364 31.49 -7.03 28.25
N ILE A 365 32.06 -8.01 27.54
CA ILE A 365 31.39 -8.71 26.43
C ILE A 365 30.18 -9.49 26.94
N VAL A 366 30.32 -10.17 28.10
CA VAL A 366 29.22 -10.92 28.73
C VAL A 366 28.09 -10.00 29.17
N ILE A 367 28.41 -8.86 29.79
CA ILE A 367 27.41 -7.84 30.19
C ILE A 367 26.72 -7.26 28.96
N GLY A 368 27.48 -6.94 27.91
CA GLY A 368 26.90 -6.43 26.65
C GLY A 368 25.92 -7.43 26.04
N LEU A 369 26.32 -8.68 25.93
CA LEU A 369 25.47 -9.77 25.42
C LEU A 369 24.26 -10.02 26.33
N GLY A 370 24.42 -9.96 27.65
CA GLY A 370 23.35 -10.07 28.62
C GLY A 370 22.29 -8.97 28.44
N ASN A 371 22.71 -7.74 28.17
CA ASN A 371 21.81 -6.62 27.90
C ASN A 371 21.02 -6.85 26.59
N ARG A 372 21.64 -7.39 25.54
CA ARG A 372 20.93 -7.72 24.28
C ARG A 372 19.84 -8.78 24.47
N LEU A 373 20.04 -9.71 25.38
CA LEU A 373 19.12 -10.79 25.70
C LEU A 373 18.24 -10.52 26.94
N ALA A 374 18.25 -9.30 27.47
CA ALA A 374 17.55 -8.95 28.71
C ALA A 374 16.02 -9.19 28.66
N VAL A 375 15.42 -9.22 27.49
CA VAL A 375 13.99 -9.55 27.33
C VAL A 375 13.63 -10.94 27.87
N PHE A 376 14.61 -11.89 27.92
CA PHE A 376 14.42 -13.23 28.48
C PHE A 376 14.34 -13.27 30.01
N GLN A 377 14.47 -12.13 30.71
CA GLN A 377 14.08 -11.99 32.12
C GLN A 377 12.57 -12.16 32.28
N SER A 378 11.78 -11.83 31.26
CA SER A 378 10.35 -12.04 31.25
C SER A 378 10.03 -13.53 31.14
N ARG A 379 9.27 -14.05 32.11
CA ARG A 379 8.80 -15.45 32.09
C ARG A 379 7.92 -15.76 30.86
N LEU A 380 7.15 -14.79 30.38
CA LEU A 380 6.30 -14.98 29.20
C LEU A 380 7.14 -15.06 27.93
N VAL A 381 8.15 -14.21 27.76
CA VAL A 381 9.09 -14.29 26.64
C VAL A 381 9.81 -15.64 26.61
N ASP A 382 10.38 -16.06 27.74
CA ASP A 382 11.03 -17.37 27.86
C ASP A 382 10.04 -18.50 27.50
N LYS A 383 8.78 -18.41 27.95
CA LYS A 383 7.77 -19.43 27.73
C LYS A 383 7.37 -19.56 26.25
N ILE A 384 7.05 -18.45 25.57
CA ILE A 384 6.66 -18.51 24.15
C ILE A 384 7.81 -18.86 23.22
N THR A 385 9.05 -18.55 23.60
CA THR A 385 10.25 -18.88 22.81
C THR A 385 10.86 -20.25 23.14
N ARG A 386 10.39 -20.90 24.20
CA ARG A 386 10.75 -22.27 24.58
C ARG A 386 9.83 -23.30 23.93
N ASN A 387 8.51 -23.03 23.92
CA ASN A 387 7.55 -23.90 23.24
C ASN A 387 7.66 -23.75 21.71
N HIS A 388 7.30 -24.80 20.97
CA HIS A 388 7.37 -24.81 19.50
C HIS A 388 6.06 -25.34 18.91
N ASP A 389 5.07 -24.46 18.77
CA ASP A 389 3.75 -24.75 18.20
C ASP A 389 3.64 -24.30 16.72
N VAL A 390 4.66 -23.57 16.22
CA VAL A 390 4.67 -22.94 14.89
C VAL A 390 5.83 -23.49 14.06
N ASP A 391 5.50 -24.38 13.09
CA ASP A 391 6.47 -24.88 12.09
C ASP A 391 6.53 -23.93 10.89
N LEU A 392 7.68 -23.26 10.68
CA LEU A 392 7.88 -22.31 9.59
C LEU A 392 7.75 -22.93 8.19
N LEU A 393 7.89 -24.26 8.06
CA LEU A 393 7.77 -24.95 6.78
C LEU A 393 6.34 -25.34 6.43
N LEU A 394 5.43 -25.35 7.41
CA LEU A 394 4.06 -25.81 7.22
C LEU A 394 3.28 -25.00 6.15
N PRO A 395 3.40 -23.65 6.07
CA PRO A 395 2.71 -22.86 5.05
C PRO A 395 3.08 -23.25 3.62
N GLY A 396 4.29 -23.76 3.40
CA GLY A 396 4.72 -24.29 2.09
C GLY A 396 4.15 -25.67 1.76
N LYS A 397 3.68 -26.44 2.76
CA LYS A 397 3.21 -27.83 2.63
C LYS A 397 1.69 -27.93 2.48
N ARG A 398 0.95 -27.11 3.20
CA ARG A 398 -0.53 -27.07 3.19
C ARG A 398 -1.06 -25.68 3.49
N PRO A 399 -2.33 -25.36 3.17
CA PRO A 399 -2.95 -24.09 3.49
C PRO A 399 -2.82 -23.75 4.97
N CYS A 400 -2.07 -22.70 5.27
CA CYS A 400 -1.69 -22.30 6.62
C CYS A 400 -1.52 -20.78 6.69
N VAL A 401 -1.95 -20.17 7.79
CA VAL A 401 -1.80 -18.73 8.02
C VAL A 401 -1.22 -18.47 9.40
N TYR A 402 -0.15 -17.69 9.43
CA TYR A 402 0.49 -17.22 10.65
C TYR A 402 0.32 -15.71 10.78
N PHE A 403 -0.37 -15.29 11.84
CA PHE A 403 -0.44 -13.90 12.25
C PHE A 403 0.69 -13.60 13.21
N VAL A 404 1.57 -12.68 12.83
CA VAL A 404 2.65 -12.19 13.69
C VAL A 404 2.25 -10.81 14.19
N ILE A 405 1.74 -10.77 15.42
CA ILE A 405 1.25 -9.54 16.05
C ILE A 405 2.44 -8.82 16.69
N ILE A 406 2.73 -7.61 16.21
CA ILE A 406 3.90 -6.82 16.59
C ILE A 406 3.47 -5.50 17.21
N SER A 407 4.26 -4.95 18.15
CA SER A 407 4.02 -3.61 18.66
C SER A 407 4.64 -2.54 17.77
N ALA A 408 3.86 -1.54 17.38
CA ALA A 408 4.38 -0.37 16.70
C ALA A 408 5.16 0.57 17.65
N GLN A 409 4.86 0.54 18.96
CA GLN A 409 5.40 1.46 19.96
C GLN A 409 6.59 0.86 20.72
N ASP A 410 6.51 -0.43 21.08
CA ASP A 410 7.55 -1.10 21.84
C ASP A 410 8.60 -1.71 20.92
N SER A 411 9.83 -1.22 21.03
CA SER A 411 10.96 -1.70 20.24
C SER A 411 11.68 -2.90 20.87
N ALA A 412 11.43 -3.20 22.15
CA ALA A 412 12.18 -4.23 22.88
C ALA A 412 12.05 -5.64 22.25
N TYR A 413 10.91 -5.96 21.66
CA TYR A 413 10.64 -7.27 21.07
C TYR A 413 10.82 -7.31 19.55
N ARG A 414 11.26 -6.21 18.90
CA ARG A 414 11.43 -6.15 17.43
C ARG A 414 12.40 -7.19 16.90
N PHE A 415 13.44 -7.52 17.66
CA PHE A 415 14.38 -8.55 17.22
C PHE A 415 13.74 -9.94 17.11
N LEU A 416 12.72 -10.26 17.92
CA LEU A 416 11.99 -11.54 17.84
C LEU A 416 11.17 -11.62 16.53
N SER A 417 10.49 -10.54 16.15
CA SER A 417 9.80 -10.49 14.86
C SER A 417 10.76 -10.52 13.69
N SER A 418 11.88 -9.82 13.79
CA SER A 418 12.95 -9.89 12.79
C SER A 418 13.53 -11.31 12.65
N LEU A 419 13.80 -11.99 13.75
CA LEU A 419 14.22 -13.40 13.75
C LEU A 419 13.22 -14.31 13.04
N PHE A 420 11.93 -14.11 13.30
CA PHE A 420 10.88 -14.93 12.70
C PHE A 420 10.95 -14.87 11.17
N PHE A 421 11.01 -13.68 10.59
CA PHE A 421 11.05 -13.52 9.13
C PHE A 421 12.44 -13.83 8.54
N SER A 422 13.53 -13.51 9.25
CA SER A 422 14.89 -13.86 8.83
C SER A 422 15.14 -15.38 8.79
N LEU A 423 14.36 -16.17 9.51
CA LEU A 423 14.40 -17.63 9.44
C LEU A 423 13.35 -18.19 8.47
N ALA A 424 12.15 -17.62 8.39
CA ALA A 424 11.06 -18.13 7.55
C ALA A 424 11.45 -18.12 6.06
N LEU A 425 11.98 -17.02 5.55
CA LEU A 425 12.34 -16.88 4.14
C LEU A 425 13.41 -17.89 3.68
N PRO A 426 14.60 -17.98 4.32
CA PRO A 426 15.62 -18.92 3.88
C PRO A 426 15.25 -20.39 4.15
N GLN A 427 14.54 -20.71 5.25
CA GLN A 427 14.10 -22.08 5.52
C GLN A 427 13.12 -22.58 4.46
N LEU A 428 12.10 -21.78 4.10
CA LEU A 428 11.17 -22.14 3.04
C LEU A 428 11.85 -22.23 1.68
N SER A 429 12.77 -21.32 1.36
CA SER A 429 13.53 -21.37 0.10
C SER A 429 14.39 -22.63 0.02
N ASN A 430 15.06 -23.00 1.12
CA ASN A 430 15.84 -24.24 1.19
C ASN A 430 14.96 -25.48 1.12
N PHE A 431 13.80 -25.49 1.81
CA PHE A 431 12.84 -26.56 1.74
C PHE A 431 12.33 -26.75 0.30
N ALA A 432 11.93 -25.66 -0.36
CA ALA A 432 11.50 -25.69 -1.75
C ALA A 432 12.59 -26.30 -2.66
N ARG A 433 13.80 -25.76 -2.56
CA ARG A 433 14.93 -26.15 -3.41
C ARG A 433 15.37 -27.59 -3.21
N LEU A 434 15.42 -28.09 -1.96
CA LEU A 434 16.03 -29.37 -1.62
C LEU A 434 15.02 -30.52 -1.51
N GLN A 435 13.77 -30.23 -1.18
CA GLN A 435 12.80 -31.25 -0.81
C GLN A 435 11.50 -31.26 -1.66
N CYS A 436 11.25 -30.16 -2.42
CA CYS A 436 10.02 -30.09 -3.21
C CYS A 436 10.26 -30.41 -4.70
N PRO A 437 9.32 -31.09 -5.37
CA PRO A 437 9.41 -31.35 -6.79
C PRO A 437 9.52 -30.05 -7.61
N GLY A 438 10.47 -30.01 -8.54
CA GLY A 438 10.72 -28.83 -9.38
C GLY A 438 11.25 -27.61 -8.63
N GLY A 439 11.70 -27.75 -7.38
CA GLY A 439 12.23 -26.66 -6.56
C GLY A 439 11.18 -25.65 -6.11
N ARG A 440 9.89 -26.01 -6.07
CA ARG A 440 8.77 -25.10 -5.78
C ARG A 440 7.90 -25.63 -4.65
N LEU A 441 7.47 -24.75 -3.77
CA LEU A 441 6.52 -25.12 -2.72
C LEU A 441 5.21 -25.62 -3.30
N PRO A 442 4.61 -26.68 -2.73
CA PRO A 442 3.28 -27.17 -3.11
C PRO A 442 2.18 -26.12 -3.02
N VAL A 443 2.24 -25.25 -2.01
CA VAL A 443 1.28 -24.16 -1.78
C VAL A 443 1.94 -22.83 -1.97
N LEU A 444 1.31 -21.94 -2.75
CA LEU A 444 1.79 -20.56 -2.87
C LEU A 444 1.76 -19.90 -1.48
N THR A 445 2.90 -19.38 -1.07
CA THR A 445 3.08 -18.76 0.26
C THR A 445 3.34 -17.27 0.12
N ASN A 446 2.46 -16.46 0.68
CA ASN A 446 2.52 -15.01 0.62
C ASN A 446 3.08 -14.42 1.91
N PHE A 447 3.97 -13.44 1.81
CA PHE A 447 4.47 -12.63 2.94
C PHE A 447 3.78 -11.26 2.90
N CYS A 448 2.65 -11.14 3.60
CA CYS A 448 1.90 -9.90 3.71
C CYS A 448 2.41 -9.10 4.90
N LEU A 449 3.38 -8.22 4.66
CA LEU A 449 4.12 -7.50 5.69
C LEU A 449 3.56 -6.09 5.85
N ASP A 450 2.51 -5.96 6.67
CA ASP A 450 1.98 -4.64 7.06
C ASP A 450 2.93 -3.94 8.03
N GLU A 451 3.05 -2.64 7.89
CA GLU A 451 3.99 -1.83 8.66
C GLU A 451 5.44 -2.40 8.65
N TYR A 452 5.92 -2.76 7.47
CA TYR A 452 7.21 -3.43 7.25
C TYR A 452 8.37 -2.80 8.02
N CYS A 453 8.41 -1.47 8.13
CA CYS A 453 9.47 -0.78 8.86
C CYS A 453 9.47 -1.07 10.38
N ASN A 454 8.39 -1.63 10.93
CA ASN A 454 8.26 -1.95 12.35
C ASN A 454 8.71 -3.39 12.70
N ILE A 455 8.93 -4.26 11.71
CA ILE A 455 9.32 -5.67 11.94
C ILE A 455 10.70 -5.80 12.59
N GLY A 456 11.60 -4.83 12.41
CA GLY A 456 13.01 -4.91 12.70
C GLY A 456 13.83 -4.94 11.42
N TYR A 457 15.15 -4.93 11.54
CA TYR A 457 16.06 -5.02 10.40
C TYR A 457 16.12 -6.48 9.91
N LEU A 458 15.91 -6.70 8.62
CA LEU A 458 16.01 -8.00 7.96
C LEU A 458 17.23 -7.98 7.03
N ASP A 459 18.27 -8.72 7.40
CA ASP A 459 19.49 -8.81 6.60
C ASP A 459 19.26 -9.60 5.31
N GLY A 460 19.85 -9.14 4.18
CA GLY A 460 19.76 -9.82 2.89
C GLY A 460 18.35 -9.99 2.32
N VAL A 461 17.38 -9.20 2.78
CA VAL A 461 15.99 -9.33 2.35
C VAL A 461 15.80 -9.06 0.85
N ALA A 462 16.60 -8.17 0.24
CA ALA A 462 16.54 -7.90 -1.20
C ALA A 462 16.87 -9.15 -2.02
N ASP A 463 17.90 -9.90 -1.65
CA ASP A 463 18.28 -11.13 -2.32
C ASP A 463 17.21 -12.22 -2.17
N SER A 464 16.60 -12.29 -1.00
CA SER A 464 15.47 -13.18 -0.75
C SER A 464 14.30 -12.83 -1.65
N LEU A 465 13.87 -11.55 -1.70
CA LEU A 465 12.76 -11.08 -2.51
C LEU A 465 12.97 -11.28 -4.02
N ASN A 466 14.21 -11.19 -4.50
CA ASN A 466 14.55 -11.46 -5.89
C ASN A 466 14.36 -12.95 -6.26
N SER A 467 14.58 -13.84 -5.32
CA SER A 467 14.58 -15.30 -5.57
C SER A 467 13.26 -16.00 -5.29
N ILE A 468 12.41 -15.45 -4.40
CA ILE A 468 11.21 -16.14 -3.87
C ILE A 468 10.20 -16.55 -4.94
N ARG A 469 10.09 -15.81 -6.03
CA ARG A 469 9.21 -16.19 -7.16
C ARG A 469 9.52 -17.59 -7.69
N GLY A 470 10.81 -17.94 -7.80
CA GLY A 470 11.23 -19.28 -8.25
C GLY A 470 10.71 -20.40 -7.35
N PHE A 471 10.52 -20.12 -6.08
CA PHE A 471 10.11 -21.08 -5.05
C PHE A 471 8.60 -21.13 -4.79
N ASN A 472 7.76 -20.47 -5.57
CA ASN A 472 6.32 -20.33 -5.37
C ASN A 472 5.99 -19.53 -4.11
N MET A 473 6.70 -18.42 -3.92
CA MET A 473 6.46 -17.44 -2.85
C MET A 473 6.28 -16.05 -3.44
N SER A 474 5.64 -15.16 -2.70
CA SER A 474 5.51 -13.74 -3.04
C SER A 474 5.49 -12.85 -1.79
N ALA A 475 5.78 -11.56 -1.95
CA ALA A 475 5.79 -10.61 -0.86
C ALA A 475 4.92 -9.38 -1.19
N GLN A 476 4.03 -9.03 -0.29
CA GLN A 476 3.24 -7.81 -0.30
C GLN A 476 3.73 -6.95 0.86
N ILE A 477 4.58 -5.99 0.53
CA ILE A 477 5.18 -5.09 1.52
C ILE A 477 4.36 -3.81 1.60
N VAL A 478 3.92 -3.47 2.80
CA VAL A 478 3.11 -2.28 3.05
C VAL A 478 3.88 -1.32 3.95
N VAL A 479 4.05 -0.10 3.48
CA VAL A 479 4.79 0.96 4.18
C VAL A 479 3.97 2.23 4.30
N GLN A 480 4.29 3.04 5.29
CA GLN A 480 3.64 4.35 5.47
C GLN A 480 4.30 5.42 4.60
N SER A 481 5.63 5.37 4.48
CA SER A 481 6.42 6.27 3.67
C SER A 481 7.75 5.63 3.25
N LEU A 482 8.32 6.09 2.14
CA LEU A 482 9.66 5.68 1.72
C LEU A 482 10.74 6.33 2.59
N SER A 483 10.47 7.47 3.22
CA SER A 483 11.41 8.11 4.15
C SER A 483 11.72 7.20 5.34
N GLN A 484 10.69 6.53 5.93
CA GLN A 484 10.90 5.55 7.00
C GLN A 484 11.68 4.32 6.51
N TRP A 485 11.46 3.91 5.27
CA TRP A 485 12.19 2.79 4.69
C TRP A 485 13.68 3.15 4.50
N GLN A 486 13.96 4.34 3.98
CA GLN A 486 15.32 4.86 3.80
C GLN A 486 16.08 4.99 5.12
N GLU A 487 15.39 5.42 6.19
CA GLU A 487 15.95 5.50 7.54
C GLU A 487 16.30 4.09 8.07
N LYS A 488 15.41 3.12 7.84
CA LYS A 488 15.57 1.72 8.29
C LYS A 488 16.68 1.00 7.55
N TYR A 489 16.84 1.23 6.24
CA TYR A 489 17.81 0.60 5.36
C TYR A 489 18.65 1.68 4.67
N PRO A 490 19.68 2.20 5.34
CA PRO A 490 20.43 3.35 4.85
C PRO A 490 21.26 3.04 3.59
N GLY A 491 21.70 4.10 2.91
CA GLY A 491 22.49 3.98 1.70
C GLY A 491 21.66 3.53 0.50
N LYS A 492 22.14 2.52 -0.23
CA LYS A 492 21.47 1.96 -1.42
C LYS A 492 20.61 0.73 -1.14
N GLU A 493 20.58 0.28 0.10
CA GLU A 493 19.92 -0.97 0.46
C GLU A 493 18.40 -0.89 0.23
N TRP A 494 17.76 0.22 0.62
CA TRP A 494 16.34 0.44 0.38
C TRP A 494 16.00 0.49 -1.12
N GLU A 495 16.87 1.09 -1.95
CA GLU A 495 16.70 1.13 -3.42
C GLU A 495 16.77 -0.28 -4.02
N ASN A 496 17.73 -1.11 -3.55
CA ASN A 496 17.84 -2.50 -3.98
C ASN A 496 16.57 -3.30 -3.63
N GLN A 497 15.98 -3.05 -2.47
CA GLN A 497 14.72 -3.68 -2.08
C GLN A 497 13.56 -3.18 -2.98
N LEU A 498 13.48 -1.88 -3.25
CA LEU A 498 12.46 -1.32 -4.15
C LEU A 498 12.51 -1.92 -5.55
N ALA A 499 13.71 -2.23 -6.05
CA ALA A 499 13.90 -2.82 -7.37
C ALA A 499 13.30 -4.24 -7.50
N THR A 500 12.96 -4.91 -6.38
CA THR A 500 12.39 -6.26 -6.38
C THR A 500 10.88 -6.29 -6.67
N PHE A 501 10.22 -5.13 -6.73
CA PHE A 501 8.76 -5.04 -6.91
C PHE A 501 8.41 -4.65 -8.35
N ASP A 502 7.79 -5.57 -9.07
CA ASP A 502 7.23 -5.29 -10.40
C ASP A 502 5.94 -4.47 -10.33
N GLN A 503 5.31 -4.42 -9.16
CA GLN A 503 4.07 -3.70 -8.91
C GLN A 503 4.19 -2.75 -7.72
N THR A 504 3.64 -1.55 -7.88
CA THR A 504 3.53 -0.58 -6.77
C THR A 504 2.10 -0.05 -6.71
N LEU A 505 1.45 -0.18 -5.56
CA LEU A 505 0.14 0.40 -5.28
C LEU A 505 0.31 1.61 -4.37
N TYR A 506 0.05 2.79 -4.91
CA TYR A 506 0.12 4.04 -4.16
C TYR A 506 -1.27 4.46 -3.69
N MET A 507 -1.44 4.60 -2.38
CA MET A 507 -2.72 4.93 -1.74
C MET A 507 -2.73 6.31 -1.06
N GLY A 508 -1.68 7.10 -1.26
CA GLY A 508 -1.51 8.44 -0.66
C GLY A 508 -0.33 8.49 0.31
N CYS A 509 0.43 9.57 0.30
CA CYS A 509 1.55 9.81 1.22
C CYS A 509 1.53 11.25 1.74
N ASN A 510 2.30 11.50 2.80
CA ASN A 510 2.48 12.82 3.37
C ASN A 510 3.95 13.29 3.27
N ASP A 511 4.85 12.43 2.76
CA ASP A 511 6.27 12.73 2.62
C ASP A 511 6.68 13.01 1.17
N LEU A 512 7.61 13.93 1.01
CA LEU A 512 8.07 14.36 -0.31
C LEU A 512 8.89 13.29 -1.04
N THR A 513 9.60 12.41 -0.31
CA THR A 513 10.39 11.34 -0.89
C THR A 513 9.50 10.34 -1.64
N SER A 514 8.42 9.89 -0.99
CA SER A 514 7.42 9.03 -1.65
C SER A 514 6.76 9.73 -2.83
N ALA A 515 6.39 11.01 -2.68
CA ALA A 515 5.74 11.74 -3.75
C ALA A 515 6.64 11.91 -4.98
N LYS A 516 7.92 12.21 -4.80
CA LYS A 516 8.91 12.29 -5.90
C LYS A 516 9.09 10.96 -6.58
N TYR A 517 9.26 9.88 -5.82
CA TYR A 517 9.41 8.53 -6.37
C TYR A 517 8.21 8.12 -7.24
N ILE A 518 6.98 8.36 -6.77
CA ILE A 518 5.76 8.06 -7.51
C ILE A 518 5.65 8.94 -8.76
N SER A 519 5.97 10.23 -8.65
CA SER A 519 5.98 11.16 -9.80
C SER A 519 6.93 10.68 -10.89
N GLU A 520 8.17 10.32 -10.53
CA GLU A 520 9.17 9.80 -11.47
C GLU A 520 8.72 8.47 -12.10
N LYS A 521 8.15 7.55 -11.32
CA LYS A 521 7.58 6.29 -11.84
C LYS A 521 6.38 6.50 -12.76
N CYS A 522 5.58 7.54 -12.58
CA CYS A 522 4.50 7.90 -13.50
C CYS A 522 5.03 8.37 -14.85
N GLY A 523 6.28 8.82 -14.91
CA GLY A 523 6.92 9.26 -16.14
C GLY A 523 6.44 10.62 -16.64
N LYS A 524 6.86 10.99 -17.84
CA LYS A 524 6.72 12.32 -18.41
C LYS A 524 5.85 12.32 -19.64
N VAL A 525 5.15 13.43 -19.88
CA VAL A 525 4.26 13.64 -21.01
C VAL A 525 4.66 14.89 -21.77
N THR A 526 4.40 14.89 -23.07
CA THR A 526 4.51 16.09 -23.91
C THR A 526 3.20 16.88 -23.81
N ILE A 527 3.28 18.12 -23.37
CA ILE A 527 2.12 19.01 -23.30
C ILE A 527 2.26 20.21 -24.22
N SER A 528 1.11 20.76 -24.63
CA SER A 528 1.04 22.01 -25.39
C SER A 528 0.91 23.20 -24.45
N VAL A 529 1.82 24.16 -24.55
CA VAL A 529 1.79 25.41 -23.77
C VAL A 529 1.50 26.57 -24.71
N LEU A 530 0.57 27.44 -24.31
CA LEU A 530 0.25 28.68 -25.00
C LEU A 530 0.93 29.84 -24.28
N ASN A 531 1.93 30.41 -24.91
CA ASN A 531 2.60 31.62 -24.42
C ASN A 531 1.91 32.84 -25.02
N ASN A 532 1.32 33.66 -24.18
CA ASN A 532 0.70 34.92 -24.56
C ASN A 532 1.68 36.06 -24.26
N GLN A 533 2.10 36.77 -25.31
CA GLN A 533 2.86 38.01 -25.14
C GLN A 533 1.89 39.19 -25.27
N MET A 534 1.68 39.93 -24.17
CA MET A 534 0.89 41.14 -24.14
C MET A 534 1.84 42.34 -24.07
N PRO A 535 1.66 43.37 -24.90
CA PRO A 535 2.43 44.60 -24.73
C PRO A 535 2.04 45.29 -23.42
N MET A 536 3.01 45.79 -22.68
CA MET A 536 2.79 46.60 -21.46
C MET A 536 2.36 48.03 -21.82
N MET A 537 1.38 48.19 -22.71
CA MET A 537 0.84 49.51 -23.03
C MET A 537 -0.47 49.76 -22.31
N PRO A 538 -0.73 51.02 -21.86
CA PRO A 538 -2.01 51.39 -21.28
C PRO A 538 -3.16 51.15 -22.26
N LEU A 539 -4.33 50.76 -21.74
CA LEU A 539 -5.50 50.37 -22.51
C LEU A 539 -5.97 51.43 -23.54
N PHE A 540 -5.62 52.67 -23.33
CA PHE A 540 -6.01 53.84 -24.16
C PHE A 540 -4.86 54.50 -24.92
N SER A 541 -3.69 53.86 -25.05
CA SER A 541 -2.63 54.35 -25.91
C SER A 541 -3.02 54.18 -27.39
N PRO A 542 -2.93 55.28 -28.20
CA PRO A 542 -3.17 55.15 -29.64
C PRO A 542 -2.05 54.31 -30.26
N VAL A 543 -2.38 53.10 -30.67
CA VAL A 543 -1.42 52.17 -31.33
C VAL A 543 -1.39 52.50 -32.82
N TYR A 544 -0.40 53.29 -33.26
CA TYR A 544 -0.19 53.60 -34.69
C TYR A 544 0.75 52.61 -35.39
N SER A 545 1.00 51.43 -34.83
CA SER A 545 1.84 50.45 -35.51
C SER A 545 1.02 49.31 -36.11
N SER A 546 1.40 48.90 -37.30
CA SER A 546 0.85 47.72 -37.99
C SER A 546 1.22 46.38 -37.30
N THR A 547 1.96 46.43 -36.22
CA THR A 547 2.30 45.27 -35.40
C THR A 547 1.14 44.90 -34.50
N ARG A 548 0.72 43.64 -34.53
CA ARG A 548 -0.37 43.09 -33.70
C ARG A 548 -0.08 43.35 -32.22
N PRO A 549 -1.06 43.87 -31.44
CA PRO A 549 -0.85 44.27 -30.05
C PRO A 549 -0.52 43.11 -29.12
N TYR A 550 -0.75 41.86 -29.53
CA TYR A 550 -0.35 40.68 -28.82
C TYR A 550 -0.03 39.52 -29.79
N SER A 551 0.88 38.67 -29.39
CA SER A 551 1.18 37.42 -30.11
C SER A 551 0.92 36.23 -29.20
N GLN A 552 0.40 35.15 -29.74
CA GLN A 552 0.21 33.88 -29.09
C GLN A 552 1.08 32.83 -29.78
N THR A 553 2.04 32.30 -29.07
CA THR A 553 2.90 31.22 -29.54
C THR A 553 2.55 29.93 -28.86
N ARG A 554 2.36 28.87 -29.61
CA ARG A 554 2.17 27.53 -29.09
C ARG A 554 3.51 26.80 -29.15
N SER A 555 3.96 26.27 -28.03
CA SER A 555 5.15 25.44 -27.90
C SER A 555 4.83 24.13 -27.22
N ASN A 556 5.65 23.10 -27.50
CA ASN A 556 5.58 21.84 -26.80
C ASN A 556 6.61 21.86 -25.67
N THR A 557 6.25 21.27 -24.52
CA THR A 557 7.18 21.18 -23.41
C THR A 557 6.94 19.87 -22.66
N GLN A 558 7.90 19.53 -21.81
CA GLN A 558 7.85 18.38 -20.92
C GLN A 558 7.09 18.71 -19.63
N ARG A 559 6.30 17.77 -19.15
CA ARG A 559 5.67 17.80 -17.84
C ARG A 559 5.67 16.41 -17.24
N ASP A 560 5.85 16.29 -15.93
CA ASP A 560 5.56 15.02 -15.24
C ASP A 560 4.07 14.69 -15.37
N LEU A 561 3.74 13.43 -15.65
CA LEU A 561 2.33 13.00 -15.73
C LEU A 561 1.57 13.36 -14.44
N MET A 562 2.23 13.16 -13.30
CA MET A 562 1.80 13.60 -11.98
C MET A 562 2.96 14.33 -11.33
N ASN A 563 2.84 15.64 -11.10
CA ASN A 563 3.83 16.37 -10.32
C ASN A 563 3.82 15.90 -8.85
N PRO A 564 4.93 16.03 -8.09
CA PRO A 564 4.96 15.63 -6.68
C PRO A 564 3.86 16.26 -5.83
N ASP A 565 3.48 17.51 -6.09
CA ASP A 565 2.38 18.18 -5.39
C ASP A 565 1.00 17.62 -5.74
N GLU A 566 0.80 17.16 -6.99
CA GLU A 566 -0.42 16.46 -7.41
C GLU A 566 -0.50 15.05 -6.80
N VAL A 567 0.64 14.38 -6.64
CA VAL A 567 0.75 13.10 -5.95
C VAL A 567 0.35 13.26 -4.48
N LEU A 568 0.88 14.27 -3.77
CA LEU A 568 0.51 14.57 -2.38
C LEU A 568 -0.97 14.91 -2.21
N ARG A 569 -1.57 15.58 -3.21
CA ARG A 569 -2.98 15.99 -3.20
C ARG A 569 -3.92 14.99 -3.89
N LEU A 570 -3.45 13.76 -4.14
CA LEU A 570 -4.32 12.74 -4.74
C LEU A 570 -5.56 12.52 -3.84
N GLU A 571 -6.73 12.58 -4.45
CA GLU A 571 -8.01 12.37 -3.76
C GLU A 571 -8.00 11.04 -2.99
N ASN A 572 -8.38 11.05 -1.70
CA ASN A 572 -8.31 9.86 -0.86
C ASN A 572 -9.12 8.65 -1.36
N ARG A 573 -10.08 8.86 -2.26
CA ARG A 573 -10.83 7.77 -2.92
C ARG A 573 -10.08 7.11 -4.06
N LYS A 574 -8.98 7.70 -4.53
CA LYS A 574 -8.19 7.23 -5.67
C LYS A 574 -6.89 6.57 -5.22
N CYS A 575 -6.36 5.71 -6.07
CA CYS A 575 -5.04 5.12 -5.94
C CYS A 575 -4.37 5.02 -7.31
N LEU A 576 -3.05 4.88 -7.31
CA LEU A 576 -2.27 4.65 -8.52
C LEU A 576 -1.68 3.24 -8.45
N ALA A 577 -1.90 2.45 -9.49
CA ALA A 577 -1.23 1.18 -9.67
C ALA A 577 -0.17 1.33 -10.77
N LEU A 578 1.06 1.03 -10.42
CA LEU A 578 2.24 1.16 -11.27
C LEU A 578 2.79 -0.23 -11.57
N PHE A 579 3.07 -0.50 -12.81
CA PHE A 579 3.52 -1.81 -13.29
C PHE A 579 4.80 -1.66 -14.10
N LYS A 580 5.68 -2.63 -13.97
CA LYS A 580 6.91 -2.70 -14.76
C LYS A 580 6.56 -2.80 -16.24
N GLY A 581 7.13 -1.91 -17.05
CA GLY A 581 6.93 -1.92 -18.51
C GLY A 581 5.60 -1.35 -19.01
N HIS A 582 4.73 -0.87 -18.12
CA HIS A 582 3.43 -0.31 -18.48
C HIS A 582 3.25 1.12 -17.95
N LYS A 583 2.29 1.84 -18.54
CA LYS A 583 1.84 3.12 -18.04
C LYS A 583 1.13 2.96 -16.67
N PRO A 584 1.07 4.01 -15.85
CA PRO A 584 0.32 3.97 -14.60
C PRO A 584 -1.20 3.84 -14.81
N ALA A 585 -1.86 3.11 -13.91
CA ALA A 585 -3.32 3.04 -13.84
C ALA A 585 -3.83 3.95 -12.72
N LEU A 586 -4.73 4.87 -13.03
CA LEU A 586 -5.48 5.63 -12.03
C LEU A 586 -6.77 4.88 -11.71
N LEU A 587 -6.86 4.35 -10.50
CA LEU A 587 -7.96 3.52 -10.03
C LEU A 587 -8.68 4.19 -8.87
N TYR A 588 -9.86 3.70 -8.53
CA TYR A 588 -10.56 4.01 -7.28
C TYR A 588 -10.28 2.91 -6.27
N LYS A 589 -10.07 3.30 -5.01
CA LYS A 589 -9.91 2.34 -3.92
C LYS A 589 -11.20 1.54 -3.75
N MET A 590 -11.06 0.25 -3.53
CA MET A 590 -12.18 -0.58 -3.09
C MET A 590 -12.32 -0.53 -1.57
N THR A 591 -13.45 -1.02 -1.08
CA THR A 591 -13.68 -1.29 0.34
C THR A 591 -14.02 -2.76 0.54
N PRO A 592 -13.72 -3.36 1.71
CA PRO A 592 -13.95 -4.80 1.91
C PRO A 592 -15.44 -5.16 1.85
N GLU A 593 -16.33 -4.23 2.15
CA GLU A 593 -17.79 -4.38 2.08
C GLU A 593 -18.29 -4.71 0.66
N GLU A 594 -17.49 -4.40 -0.35
CA GLU A 594 -17.79 -4.73 -1.75
C GLU A 594 -17.54 -6.21 -2.08
N LEU A 595 -16.86 -6.95 -1.18
CA LEU A 595 -16.68 -8.39 -1.31
C LEU A 595 -17.91 -9.14 -0.77
N PRO A 596 -18.48 -10.10 -1.52
CA PRO A 596 -19.70 -10.79 -1.11
C PRO A 596 -19.62 -11.45 0.26
N ASP A 597 -18.46 -11.99 0.62
CA ASP A 597 -18.26 -12.76 1.85
C ASP A 597 -17.94 -11.88 3.06
N TYR A 598 -17.69 -10.59 2.86
CA TYR A 598 -17.27 -9.71 3.96
C TYR A 598 -18.39 -9.48 4.99
N ALA A 599 -19.63 -9.35 4.55
CA ALA A 599 -20.78 -9.16 5.44
C ALA A 599 -21.02 -10.32 6.41
N GLY A 600 -20.55 -11.52 6.07
CA GLY A 600 -20.66 -12.73 6.90
C GLY A 600 -19.47 -13.00 7.82
N LEU A 601 -18.48 -12.09 7.88
CA LEU A 601 -17.30 -12.29 8.73
C LEU A 601 -17.69 -12.25 10.21
N THR A 602 -17.28 -13.31 10.94
CA THR A 602 -17.30 -13.33 12.40
C THR A 602 -15.96 -12.82 12.91
N THR A 603 -15.96 -12.19 14.06
CA THR A 603 -14.74 -11.68 14.72
C THR A 603 -14.36 -12.54 15.91
N CYS A 604 -13.06 -12.64 16.21
CA CYS A 604 -12.53 -13.34 17.39
C CYS A 604 -11.49 -12.41 18.01
N ARG A 605 -11.74 -11.91 19.23
CA ARG A 605 -10.77 -11.01 19.88
C ARG A 605 -9.46 -11.75 20.17
N VAL A 606 -8.35 -11.05 20.11
CA VAL A 606 -7.02 -11.61 20.39
C VAL A 606 -6.98 -12.22 21.80
N ILE A 607 -7.57 -11.53 22.77
CA ILE A 607 -7.62 -11.98 24.18
C ILE A 607 -8.44 -13.26 24.42
N ASP A 608 -9.29 -13.65 23.48
CA ASP A 608 -10.08 -14.89 23.56
C ASP A 608 -9.32 -16.08 22.92
N TYR A 609 -8.16 -15.82 22.29
CA TYR A 609 -7.34 -16.87 21.70
C TYR A 609 -6.57 -17.64 22.76
N ILE A 610 -6.74 -18.95 22.79
CA ILE A 610 -6.03 -19.84 23.72
C ILE A 610 -4.94 -20.58 22.94
N PRO A 611 -3.65 -20.30 23.15
CA PRO A 611 -2.56 -20.98 22.48
C PRO A 611 -2.43 -22.45 22.93
N GLU A 612 -1.75 -23.26 22.11
CA GLU A 612 -1.68 -24.70 22.33
C GLU A 612 -0.98 -25.06 23.64
N TRP A 613 0.11 -24.39 23.99
CA TRP A 613 0.81 -24.63 25.25
C TRP A 613 -0.08 -24.35 26.48
N ARG A 614 -0.96 -23.34 26.45
CA ARG A 614 -1.92 -23.07 27.55
C ARG A 614 -2.97 -24.16 27.68
N ARG A 615 -3.43 -24.73 26.57
CA ARG A 615 -4.36 -25.87 26.59
C ARG A 615 -3.70 -27.08 27.22
N LYS A 616 -2.46 -27.41 26.80
CA LYS A 616 -1.69 -28.52 27.40
C LYS A 616 -1.45 -28.34 28.91
N GLU A 617 -1.16 -27.11 29.35
CA GLU A 617 -1.01 -26.81 30.79
C GLU A 617 -2.33 -26.96 31.55
N ALA A 618 -3.44 -26.50 30.98
CA ALA A 618 -4.75 -26.67 31.60
C ALA A 618 -5.15 -28.15 31.72
N GLU A 619 -4.79 -28.97 30.74
CA GLU A 619 -5.03 -30.42 30.76
C GLU A 619 -4.13 -31.16 31.76
N THR A 620 -2.89 -30.70 31.96
CA THR A 620 -1.91 -31.31 32.87
C THR A 620 -1.99 -30.75 34.30
N ALA A 621 -2.68 -29.63 34.48
CA ALA A 621 -2.88 -29.06 35.81
C ALA A 621 -3.68 -30.06 36.71
N PRO A 622 -3.17 -30.43 37.88
CA PRO A 622 -3.92 -31.30 38.80
C PRO A 622 -5.27 -30.67 39.06
N GLN A 623 -6.34 -31.40 38.71
CA GLN A 623 -7.70 -30.96 39.02
C GLN A 623 -7.74 -30.63 40.52
N LYS A 624 -7.83 -29.34 40.87
CA LYS A 624 -8.13 -28.95 42.23
C LYS A 624 -9.42 -29.66 42.61
N ARG A 625 -9.32 -30.71 43.45
CA ARG A 625 -10.51 -31.33 44.05
C ARG A 625 -11.39 -30.19 44.55
N PRO A 626 -12.71 -30.24 44.30
CA PRO A 626 -13.62 -29.26 44.85
C PRO A 626 -13.34 -29.21 46.34
N GLN A 627 -12.88 -28.11 46.87
CA GLN A 627 -12.83 -27.91 48.31
C GLN A 627 -14.25 -28.07 48.79
N ALA A 628 -14.46 -29.09 49.63
CA ALA A 628 -15.71 -29.26 50.34
C ALA A 628 -16.11 -27.91 50.99
N PRO A 629 -17.37 -27.52 50.92
CA PRO A 629 -17.80 -26.23 51.46
C PRO A 629 -17.32 -26.11 52.91
N ALA A 630 -16.48 -25.11 53.18
CA ALA A 630 -15.98 -24.84 54.48
C ALA A 630 -17.17 -24.70 55.43
N GLN A 631 -17.27 -25.61 56.40
CA GLN A 631 -18.22 -25.49 57.48
C GLN A 631 -17.96 -24.17 58.19
N LYS A 632 -18.96 -23.28 58.13
CA LYS A 632 -18.95 -22.03 58.87
C LYS A 632 -18.92 -22.34 60.32
N GLU A 633 -17.78 -22.21 61.00
CA GLU A 633 -17.75 -22.10 62.49
C GLU A 633 -18.50 -20.83 62.86
N PRO A 634 -19.33 -20.90 63.92
CA PRO A 634 -20.06 -19.74 64.42
C PRO A 634 -19.08 -18.83 65.16
N SER A 635 -18.63 -17.77 64.52
CA SER A 635 -17.83 -16.72 65.18
C SER A 635 -18.75 -15.84 66.06
N ASN A 636 -18.81 -16.15 67.36
CA ASN A 636 -19.30 -15.25 68.39
C ASN A 636 -18.19 -14.24 68.71
N ILE A 637 -18.09 -13.16 67.95
CA ILE A 637 -17.31 -11.97 68.36
C ILE A 637 -18.27 -10.78 68.31
N PRO A 638 -18.51 -10.06 69.43
CA PRO A 638 -19.38 -8.89 69.46
C PRO A 638 -18.70 -7.74 68.69
N LYS A 639 -19.42 -7.17 67.73
CA LYS A 639 -19.00 -5.94 67.04
C LYS A 639 -19.04 -4.74 67.99
N PRO A 640 -18.01 -3.88 68.04
CA PRO A 640 -18.07 -2.61 68.74
C PRO A 640 -19.04 -1.66 68.02
N PRO A 641 -19.68 -0.73 68.77
CA PRO A 641 -20.74 0.12 68.21
C PRO A 641 -20.19 1.12 67.22
N VAL A 642 -20.86 1.16 66.13
CA VAL A 642 -20.60 2.15 65.01
C VAL A 642 -21.14 3.49 65.51
N LYS A 643 -20.28 4.49 65.71
CA LYS A 643 -20.67 5.89 65.86
C LYS A 643 -21.01 6.45 64.45
N GLU A 644 -22.26 6.80 64.25
CA GLU A 644 -22.72 7.62 63.17
C GLU A 644 -22.00 8.98 63.17
N LYS A 645 -21.22 9.28 62.13
CA LYS A 645 -20.76 10.63 61.83
C LYS A 645 -21.72 11.24 60.82
N GLN A 646 -22.34 12.34 61.24
CA GLN A 646 -23.07 13.26 60.34
C GLN A 646 -22.18 13.80 59.26
N PRO A 647 -22.69 14.12 58.04
CA PRO A 647 -21.90 14.69 56.97
C PRO A 647 -21.63 16.19 57.25
N ASP A 648 -20.37 16.52 57.40
CA ASP A 648 -19.92 17.92 57.48
C ASP A 648 -19.82 18.45 56.02
N ARG A 649 -20.53 19.57 55.83
CA ARG A 649 -20.45 20.38 54.61
C ARG A 649 -19.27 21.34 54.76
N SER A 650 -18.45 21.39 53.76
CA SER A 650 -17.43 22.41 53.46
C SER A 650 -16.03 21.85 53.38
N GLU A 651 -15.61 21.61 52.15
CA GLU A 651 -14.27 21.93 51.67
C GLU A 651 -14.31 21.96 50.13
N GLN A 652 -14.35 23.19 49.61
CA GLN A 652 -14.04 23.49 48.20
C GLN A 652 -12.53 23.33 47.98
N PRO A 653 -12.07 22.85 46.84
CA PRO A 653 -10.65 22.83 46.52
C PRO A 653 -10.13 24.27 46.31
N PRO A 654 -8.87 24.56 46.67
CA PRO A 654 -8.31 25.90 46.58
C PRO A 654 -8.20 26.34 45.11
N ALA A 655 -8.64 27.56 44.83
CA ALA A 655 -8.40 28.28 43.62
C ALA A 655 -6.90 28.57 43.48
N TYR A 656 -6.33 28.27 42.35
CA TYR A 656 -5.01 28.75 41.94
C TYR A 656 -5.14 30.23 41.54
N ASP A 657 -4.59 31.13 42.32
CA ASP A 657 -4.34 32.51 41.94
C ASP A 657 -3.33 32.54 40.78
N LEU A 658 -3.75 33.10 39.65
CA LEU A 658 -2.85 33.58 38.63
C LEU A 658 -2.32 34.93 39.07
N ALA A 659 -1.11 34.94 39.59
CA ALA A 659 -0.34 36.18 39.70
C ALA A 659 0.08 36.65 38.34
N GLU A 660 -0.37 37.85 37.97
CA GLU A 660 0.24 38.70 36.95
C GLU A 660 1.67 39.02 37.35
N ASP A 661 2.55 38.90 36.38
CA ASP A 661 3.71 39.74 36.07
C ASP A 661 4.81 38.91 35.42
N ASP A 662 5.00 39.10 34.09
CA ASP A 662 6.29 39.58 33.58
C ASP A 662 6.17 39.80 32.06
N GLU A 663 6.38 41.04 31.68
CA GLU A 663 6.58 41.51 30.31
C GLU A 663 7.71 40.71 29.62
N ILE A 664 7.39 39.98 28.57
CA ILE A 664 8.37 39.54 27.58
C ILE A 664 8.19 40.42 26.35
N GLY A 665 9.14 41.34 26.16
CA GLY A 665 9.22 42.26 25.04
C GLY A 665 9.19 41.49 23.70
N MET A 666 8.31 41.92 22.82
CA MET A 666 8.35 41.59 21.39
C MET A 666 9.61 42.18 20.79
N VAL A 667 10.50 41.32 20.31
CA VAL A 667 11.58 41.73 19.39
C VAL A 667 10.99 41.69 17.97
N GLU A 668 10.73 42.85 17.41
CA GLU A 668 10.50 43.01 15.97
C GLU A 668 11.76 42.59 15.21
N CYS A 669 11.71 41.47 14.51
CA CYS A 669 12.69 41.13 13.48
C CYS A 669 12.31 41.81 12.17
N THR A 670 13.02 42.88 11.86
CA THR A 670 12.97 43.51 10.54
C THR A 670 13.69 42.64 9.50
N VAL A 671 13.13 42.64 8.28
CA VAL A 671 13.46 41.78 7.15
C VAL A 671 14.85 42.06 6.52
N ASP A 672 15.65 42.95 7.05
CA ASP A 672 16.89 43.40 6.40
C ASP A 672 18.20 42.70 6.80
N SER A 673 18.13 41.55 7.52
CA SER A 673 19.35 40.84 7.97
C SER A 673 19.67 39.52 7.25
N ILE A 674 18.97 39.14 6.15
CA ILE A 674 19.15 37.86 5.44
C ILE A 674 19.84 38.02 4.05
N LEU A 675 20.36 39.18 3.70
CA LEU A 675 20.99 39.37 2.38
C LEU A 675 22.52 39.57 2.41
N ASN A 676 23.19 39.23 3.52
CA ASN A 676 24.67 39.19 3.54
C ASN A 676 25.19 38.10 4.48
N GLN A 677 25.11 36.83 4.01
CA GLN A 677 26.11 35.77 4.31
C GLN A 677 26.03 34.69 3.22
#